data_7dd147d03b8ad0c2659bfe6d835c98ca
#
_entry.id   7dd147d03b8ad0c2659bfe6d835c98ca
#
_cell.length_a   1.000
_cell.length_b   1.000
_cell.length_c   1.000
_cell.angle_alpha   90.00
_cell.angle_beta   90.00
_cell.angle_gamma   90.00
#
_symmetry.space_group_name_H-M   'P 1'
#
loop_
_entity.id
_entity.type
_entity.pdbx_description
1 polymer ?
#
loop_
_entity_poly.entity_id
_entity_poly.type
_entity_poly.pdbx_seq_one_letter_code
_entity_poly.pdbx_strand_id
1 'polypeptide(L)'
;MQRNIWELPPEEVFYELKTTPQGLSKEEADRRLREYGLNEAATGKRLSSLLLFLSQFRSPLVYILVFATLIAALAGELTDALIILIIVIVNSLIGFILERRSGKALEKLRRYVRYSVKVIRDGKKIVIDSTQLVPGDLVELTVGDIVPADIRLVSCESFTTNESTLTGESLPVEKTSSPIKAKPIPQELLNLVFMGTSIISGTAMGVVVSTGKQTFFGRAVKYLAEEAGETEFSRSITRFSRFLVEIVAVMTAFVFAANALLQRPLIDSLLFALALAVGITPEALPFVITVSLSMGSLKMARKRVIVKRLDSIEDIGNMDVLCTDKTGTLTENVITVENYFTVDNRPSETVIELAAVACDITVQRGKAVGNPIDSAIYNHILKKFGHGRVAAYKRIQLIPFDFSRRRMSVVVEKDGKYLLVCKGAPESVISACKDVHVSDSSEPISSLEENLKEIYSSWSRSGYRVIGVGVKELSEEELKPGKKFSPEDENGLTFIGFVTFLDPPKKDAIKAMAAFRRLRIDLKIISGDDPNVTAEVCRSVGLQIEGGRVITGSELEGMDGEQLKEVVEKHNVFARVTPEQKVEVIKALRENGHAVGFLGDGVNDAPALRISDVGISVDTAVDVAKDAADIILLQKRLGVIANGVIEGRRIFGNTIKYVLNTLSANFGNMLTVAFASVLLPFIPLLPTQVLLLNLLSDAPLLMISTDNVDKEYLKSPKRWNIRFLSEAMMFFGLISTMFDLLTMQALRILLQLHYDLNSEIFQALFRTGWFLESVLSEMFVTFSIRTHLPFYRSKPSGWLVGTTEIVFLAVIFIFYSPVGEAFRFTAPPAYLLAIVAMILVSYFILLELVKKPFFRRHRFGGLSPEVLIEVKKLRGRRGAIMRKLKRLQQLRESGGITEDAYLTLSSGLEEDLIQVNERLKELLKG
;
A
#
# COMPACT_ATOMS: atom_id res chain seq x y z
N MET A 1 1.27 -22.47 46.73
CA MET A 1 0.79 -21.44 45.75
C MET A 1 1.94 -21.16 44.81
N GLN A 2 1.81 -21.48 43.52
CA GLN A 2 2.79 -21.05 42.52
C GLN A 2 2.74 -19.52 42.50
N ARG A 3 3.87 -18.86 42.80
CA ARG A 3 3.99 -17.39 42.66
C ARG A 3 3.93 -17.02 41.18
N ASN A 4 3.18 -15.98 40.87
CA ASN A 4 3.12 -15.47 39.48
C ASN A 4 4.45 -14.85 39.08
N ILE A 5 4.83 -14.98 37.81
CA ILE A 5 6.15 -14.53 37.28
C ILE A 5 6.41 -13.03 37.50
N TRP A 6 5.35 -12.21 37.57
CA TRP A 6 5.44 -10.75 37.82
C TRP A 6 5.64 -10.41 39.32
N GLU A 7 5.44 -11.36 40.23
CA GLU A 7 5.67 -11.19 41.67
C GLU A 7 7.11 -11.55 42.07
N LEU A 8 7.86 -12.18 41.14
CA LEU A 8 9.22 -12.63 41.37
C LEU A 8 10.24 -11.51 41.14
N PRO A 9 11.31 -11.40 42.00
CA PRO A 9 12.44 -10.55 41.71
C PRO A 9 13.21 -11.03 40.44
N PRO A 10 13.95 -10.18 39.76
CA PRO A 10 14.65 -10.51 38.52
C PRO A 10 15.52 -11.77 38.57
N GLU A 11 16.15 -12.02 39.71
CA GLU A 11 17.02 -13.17 39.92
C GLU A 11 16.24 -14.49 39.97
N GLU A 12 15.06 -14.51 40.62
CA GLU A 12 14.18 -15.68 40.67
C GLU A 12 13.50 -15.97 39.34
N VAL A 13 13.30 -14.95 38.47
CA VAL A 13 12.76 -15.12 37.12
C VAL A 13 13.65 -16.01 36.24
N PHE A 14 14.99 -15.85 36.37
CA PHE A 14 15.92 -16.72 35.63
C PHE A 14 15.81 -18.16 36.09
N TYR A 15 15.64 -18.41 37.40
CA TYR A 15 15.48 -19.74 37.93
C TYR A 15 14.16 -20.39 37.50
N GLU A 16 13.02 -19.68 37.60
CA GLU A 16 11.70 -20.17 37.25
C GLU A 16 11.62 -20.54 35.74
N LEU A 17 12.21 -19.73 34.88
CA LEU A 17 12.24 -19.94 33.42
C LEU A 17 13.40 -20.84 32.96
N LYS A 18 14.17 -21.41 33.92
CA LYS A 18 15.33 -22.30 33.69
C LYS A 18 16.27 -21.70 32.66
N THR A 19 16.70 -20.46 32.89
CA THR A 19 17.64 -19.70 32.04
C THR A 19 18.69 -19.03 32.92
N THR A 20 19.62 -18.31 32.31
CA THR A 20 20.69 -17.64 33.04
C THR A 20 20.91 -16.22 32.54
N PRO A 21 21.64 -15.34 33.26
CA PRO A 21 22.01 -14.02 32.70
C PRO A 21 22.87 -14.08 31.43
N GLN A 22 23.46 -15.24 31.12
CA GLN A 22 24.15 -15.51 29.83
C GLN A 22 23.20 -16.02 28.74
N GLY A 23 21.91 -16.11 29.03
CA GLY A 23 20.88 -16.67 28.14
C GLY A 23 20.86 -18.19 28.07
N LEU A 24 20.07 -18.73 27.18
CA LEU A 24 20.00 -20.18 26.89
C LEU A 24 21.21 -20.62 26.07
N SER A 25 21.60 -21.90 26.19
CA SER A 25 22.49 -22.51 25.22
C SER A 25 21.76 -22.75 23.88
N LYS A 26 22.53 -22.84 22.80
CA LYS A 26 21.95 -23.10 21.47
C LYS A 26 21.17 -24.41 21.43
N GLU A 27 21.70 -25.47 22.05
CA GLU A 27 21.07 -26.79 22.10
C GLU A 27 19.75 -26.75 22.86
N GLU A 28 19.71 -26.03 23.98
CA GLU A 28 18.49 -25.87 24.80
C GLU A 28 17.45 -25.04 24.07
N ALA A 29 17.84 -23.95 23.38
CA ALA A 29 16.93 -23.16 22.56
C ALA A 29 16.34 -23.98 21.40
N ASP A 30 17.15 -24.80 20.73
CA ASP A 30 16.67 -25.70 19.66
C ASP A 30 15.73 -26.80 20.21
N ARG A 31 15.97 -27.30 21.42
CA ARG A 31 15.08 -28.25 22.11
C ARG A 31 13.74 -27.61 22.40
N ARG A 32 13.75 -26.39 23.00
CA ARG A 32 12.53 -25.64 23.32
C ARG A 32 11.77 -25.25 22.06
N LEU A 33 12.45 -24.92 20.97
CA LEU A 33 11.79 -24.61 19.70
C LEU A 33 10.99 -25.81 19.16
N ARG A 34 11.48 -27.04 19.35
CA ARG A 34 10.73 -28.26 18.99
C ARG A 34 9.56 -28.52 19.92
N GLU A 35 9.68 -28.17 21.20
CA GLU A 35 8.65 -28.39 22.24
C GLU A 35 7.52 -27.35 22.15
N TYR A 36 7.85 -26.04 22.05
CA TYR A 36 6.89 -24.94 22.05
C TYR A 36 6.42 -24.55 20.64
N GLY A 37 7.17 -24.92 19.61
CA GLY A 37 6.92 -24.53 18.22
C GLY A 37 7.39 -23.13 17.90
N LEU A 38 7.03 -22.64 16.70
CA LEU A 38 7.37 -21.30 16.25
C LEU A 38 6.55 -20.23 17.00
N ASN A 39 7.18 -19.11 17.29
CA ASN A 39 6.53 -17.94 17.89
C ASN A 39 5.63 -17.22 16.87
N GLU A 40 4.46 -17.78 16.60
CA GLU A 40 3.44 -17.26 15.69
C GLU A 40 2.09 -17.20 16.42
N ALA A 41 1.53 -15.98 16.62
CA ALA A 41 0.26 -15.78 17.35
C ALA A 41 -0.95 -16.33 16.57
N ALA A 42 -0.93 -16.24 15.27
CA ALA A 42 -1.94 -16.78 14.38
C ALA A 42 -1.28 -17.55 13.23
N THR A 43 -1.21 -18.86 13.37
CA THR A 43 -1.20 -19.68 12.16
C THR A 43 -2.62 -19.62 11.61
N GLY A 44 -2.87 -18.81 10.57
CA GLY A 44 -4.05 -19.05 9.74
C GLY A 44 -4.07 -20.54 9.46
N LYS A 45 -5.13 -21.25 9.87
CA LYS A 45 -5.23 -22.69 9.63
C LYS A 45 -4.92 -22.91 8.17
N ARG A 46 -3.77 -23.52 7.85
CA ARG A 46 -3.51 -24.00 6.50
C ARG A 46 -4.65 -24.97 6.21
N LEU A 47 -5.61 -24.52 5.42
CA LEU A 47 -6.62 -25.44 4.92
C LEU A 47 -5.85 -26.56 4.21
N SER A 48 -6.09 -27.79 4.60
CA SER A 48 -5.51 -28.92 3.87
C SER A 48 -5.91 -28.79 2.41
N SER A 49 -5.09 -29.30 1.49
CA SER A 49 -5.43 -29.22 0.06
C SER A 49 -6.81 -29.81 -0.24
N LEU A 50 -7.25 -30.78 0.54
CA LEU A 50 -8.59 -31.37 0.44
C LEU A 50 -9.68 -30.38 0.91
N LEU A 51 -9.50 -29.71 2.04
CA LEU A 51 -10.44 -28.71 2.53
C LEU A 51 -10.52 -27.49 1.59
N LEU A 52 -9.41 -27.10 0.99
CA LEU A 52 -9.37 -26.03 -0.02
C LEU A 52 -10.13 -26.45 -1.29
N PHE A 53 -10.05 -27.70 -1.73
CA PHE A 53 -10.84 -28.21 -2.84
C PHE A 53 -12.33 -28.26 -2.46
N LEU A 54 -12.67 -28.77 -1.28
CA LEU A 54 -14.06 -28.84 -0.81
C LEU A 54 -14.68 -27.46 -0.59
N SER A 55 -13.88 -26.43 -0.28
CA SER A 55 -14.37 -25.05 -0.13
C SER A 55 -14.90 -24.47 -1.43
N GLN A 56 -14.44 -24.95 -2.60
CA GLN A 56 -14.95 -24.54 -3.92
C GLN A 56 -16.44 -24.89 -4.09
N PHE A 57 -16.91 -25.96 -3.45
CA PHE A 57 -18.31 -26.39 -3.51
C PHE A 57 -19.23 -25.54 -2.61
N ARG A 58 -18.73 -24.56 -1.86
CA ARG A 58 -19.55 -23.63 -1.05
C ARG A 58 -20.02 -22.39 -1.82
N SER A 59 -19.66 -22.27 -3.11
CA SER A 59 -20.17 -21.18 -3.96
C SER A 59 -21.68 -21.31 -4.16
N PRO A 60 -22.47 -20.23 -4.07
CA PRO A 60 -23.91 -20.23 -4.37
C PRO A 60 -24.22 -20.76 -5.76
N LEU A 61 -23.33 -20.50 -6.71
CA LEU A 61 -23.47 -20.96 -8.11
C LEU A 61 -23.32 -22.48 -8.23
N VAL A 62 -22.39 -23.06 -7.49
CA VAL A 62 -22.25 -24.52 -7.44
C VAL A 62 -23.50 -25.16 -6.83
N TYR A 63 -24.13 -24.53 -5.84
CA TYR A 63 -25.42 -25.03 -5.33
C TYR A 63 -26.51 -25.02 -6.37
N ILE A 64 -26.60 -23.98 -7.21
CA ILE A 64 -27.55 -23.90 -8.33
C ILE A 64 -27.29 -25.04 -9.33
N LEU A 65 -26.03 -25.28 -9.70
CA LEU A 65 -25.64 -26.35 -10.63
C LEU A 65 -25.89 -27.75 -10.06
N VAL A 66 -25.59 -27.95 -8.76
CA VAL A 66 -25.92 -29.22 -8.09
C VAL A 66 -27.44 -29.44 -8.04
N PHE A 67 -28.21 -28.39 -7.80
CA PHE A 67 -29.66 -28.43 -7.85
C PHE A 67 -30.17 -28.75 -9.28
N ALA A 68 -29.60 -28.11 -10.30
CA ALA A 68 -29.90 -28.41 -11.69
C ALA A 68 -29.54 -29.86 -12.07
N THR A 69 -28.40 -30.38 -11.59
CA THR A 69 -28.00 -31.78 -11.76
C THR A 69 -29.03 -32.74 -11.18
N LEU A 70 -29.53 -32.43 -9.97
CA LEU A 70 -30.54 -33.25 -9.30
C LEU A 70 -31.87 -33.25 -10.08
N ILE A 71 -32.31 -32.08 -10.54
CA ILE A 71 -33.55 -31.97 -11.37
C ILE A 71 -33.41 -32.76 -12.68
N ALA A 72 -32.29 -32.61 -13.39
CA ALA A 72 -32.04 -33.36 -14.64
C ALA A 72 -32.06 -34.89 -14.42
N ALA A 73 -31.43 -35.36 -13.31
CA ALA A 73 -31.42 -36.76 -12.94
C ALA A 73 -32.85 -37.29 -12.59
N LEU A 74 -33.65 -36.51 -11.86
CA LEU A 74 -35.03 -36.85 -11.50
C LEU A 74 -35.97 -36.81 -12.72
N ALA A 75 -35.66 -35.95 -13.70
CA ALA A 75 -36.38 -35.93 -15.00
C ALA A 75 -36.01 -37.08 -15.93
N GLY A 76 -35.04 -37.93 -15.59
CA GLY A 76 -34.59 -39.06 -16.41
C GLY A 76 -33.50 -38.72 -17.43
N GLU A 77 -33.01 -37.45 -17.47
CA GLU A 77 -31.96 -36.96 -18.36
C GLU A 77 -30.57 -37.22 -17.76
N LEU A 78 -30.20 -38.50 -17.57
CA LEU A 78 -28.98 -38.91 -16.88
C LEU A 78 -27.71 -38.42 -17.57
N THR A 79 -27.72 -38.34 -18.91
CA THR A 79 -26.59 -37.83 -19.70
C THR A 79 -26.34 -36.36 -19.38
N ASP A 80 -27.37 -35.53 -19.37
CA ASP A 80 -27.26 -34.12 -19.07
C ASP A 80 -26.84 -33.88 -17.61
N ALA A 81 -27.40 -34.63 -16.67
CA ALA A 81 -26.99 -34.61 -15.26
C ALA A 81 -25.50 -34.95 -15.08
N LEU A 82 -24.98 -35.96 -15.79
CA LEU A 82 -23.58 -36.35 -15.75
C LEU A 82 -22.68 -35.25 -16.34
N ILE A 83 -23.05 -34.64 -17.44
CA ILE A 83 -22.32 -33.55 -18.10
C ILE A 83 -22.23 -32.33 -17.16
N ILE A 84 -23.35 -31.90 -16.57
CA ILE A 84 -23.38 -30.78 -15.61
C ILE A 84 -22.46 -31.09 -14.44
N LEU A 85 -22.49 -32.29 -13.88
CA LEU A 85 -21.64 -32.71 -12.79
C LEU A 85 -20.13 -32.65 -13.16
N ILE A 86 -19.78 -33.11 -14.36
CA ILE A 86 -18.39 -33.04 -14.86
C ILE A 86 -17.95 -31.59 -14.96
N ILE A 87 -18.78 -30.68 -15.49
CA ILE A 87 -18.48 -29.27 -15.64
C ILE A 87 -18.26 -28.64 -14.25
N VAL A 88 -19.11 -28.94 -13.26
CA VAL A 88 -18.94 -28.49 -11.86
C VAL A 88 -17.60 -28.93 -11.28
N ILE A 89 -17.22 -30.20 -11.51
CA ILE A 89 -15.95 -30.76 -11.03
C ILE A 89 -14.77 -30.05 -11.71
N VAL A 90 -14.83 -29.84 -13.03
CA VAL A 90 -13.76 -29.15 -13.79
C VAL A 90 -13.60 -27.71 -13.35
N ASN A 91 -14.71 -26.96 -13.20
CA ASN A 91 -14.66 -25.58 -12.69
C ASN A 91 -14.09 -25.51 -11.28
N SER A 92 -14.53 -26.39 -10.38
CA SER A 92 -14.01 -26.48 -9.01
C SER A 92 -12.52 -26.84 -8.99
N LEU A 93 -12.05 -27.69 -9.90
CA LEU A 93 -10.64 -28.06 -10.04
C LEU A 93 -9.80 -26.87 -10.55
N ILE A 94 -10.30 -26.13 -11.53
CA ILE A 94 -9.64 -24.90 -12.02
C ILE A 94 -9.53 -23.89 -10.88
N GLY A 95 -10.61 -23.59 -10.16
CA GLY A 95 -10.63 -22.71 -8.99
C GLY A 95 -9.61 -23.12 -7.93
N PHE A 96 -9.60 -24.40 -7.56
CA PHE A 96 -8.63 -24.97 -6.61
C PHE A 96 -7.18 -24.79 -7.06
N ILE A 97 -6.85 -25.07 -8.32
CA ILE A 97 -5.48 -24.92 -8.85
C ILE A 97 -5.04 -23.46 -8.78
N LEU A 98 -5.91 -22.52 -9.16
CA LEU A 98 -5.63 -21.09 -9.16
C LEU A 98 -5.44 -20.57 -7.72
N GLU A 99 -6.33 -20.92 -6.80
CA GLU A 99 -6.24 -20.51 -5.39
C GLU A 99 -5.00 -21.10 -4.71
N ARG A 100 -4.68 -22.37 -4.96
CA ARG A 100 -3.47 -23.00 -4.43
C ARG A 100 -2.18 -22.33 -4.94
N ARG A 101 -2.12 -21.96 -6.23
CA ARG A 101 -0.96 -21.24 -6.81
C ARG A 101 -0.83 -19.86 -6.20
N SER A 102 -1.93 -19.14 -6.03
CA SER A 102 -1.98 -17.81 -5.40
C SER A 102 -1.52 -17.88 -3.93
N GLY A 103 -2.05 -18.82 -3.15
CA GLY A 103 -1.67 -19.01 -1.74
C GLY A 103 -0.16 -19.30 -1.56
N LYS A 104 0.42 -20.15 -2.42
CA LYS A 104 1.88 -20.42 -2.39
C LYS A 104 2.71 -19.17 -2.74
N ALA A 105 2.24 -18.33 -3.65
CA ALA A 105 2.90 -17.09 -4.00
C ALA A 105 2.93 -16.12 -2.81
N LEU A 106 1.80 -15.95 -2.13
CA LEU A 106 1.67 -15.11 -0.94
C LEU A 106 2.53 -15.61 0.23
N GLU A 107 2.60 -16.94 0.45
CA GLU A 107 3.46 -17.54 1.49
C GLU A 107 4.95 -17.21 1.25
N LYS A 108 5.41 -17.25 -0.01
CA LYS A 108 6.80 -16.84 -0.35
C LYS A 108 7.06 -15.38 0.00
N LEU A 109 6.09 -14.50 -0.21
CA LEU A 109 6.24 -13.07 0.08
C LEU A 109 6.29 -12.79 1.58
N ARG A 110 5.47 -13.47 2.38
CA ARG A 110 5.48 -13.34 3.84
C ARG A 110 6.85 -13.66 4.46
N ARG A 111 7.68 -14.50 3.83
CA ARG A 111 9.03 -14.80 4.31
C ARG A 111 10.02 -13.63 4.19
N TYR A 112 9.74 -12.64 3.36
CA TYR A 112 10.58 -11.43 3.23
C TYR A 112 10.29 -10.37 4.31
N VAL A 113 9.15 -10.47 5.01
CA VAL A 113 8.75 -9.54 6.07
C VAL A 113 8.82 -10.28 7.40
N ARG A 114 10.03 -10.46 7.91
CA ARG A 114 10.27 -11.05 9.23
C ARG A 114 10.94 -10.03 10.13
N TYR A 115 10.53 -10.01 11.37
CA TYR A 115 11.16 -9.19 12.40
C TYR A 115 12.37 -9.91 12.95
N SER A 116 13.46 -9.16 13.14
CA SER A 116 14.68 -9.67 13.75
C SER A 116 14.75 -9.20 15.21
N VAL A 117 15.15 -10.08 16.10
CA VAL A 117 15.24 -9.82 17.53
C VAL A 117 16.65 -10.05 18.01
N LYS A 118 17.15 -9.14 18.86
CA LYS A 118 18.46 -9.29 19.52
C LYS A 118 18.28 -10.14 20.76
N VAL A 119 18.93 -11.29 20.79
CA VAL A 119 18.89 -12.21 21.93
C VAL A 119 20.30 -12.46 22.45
N ILE A 120 20.40 -12.79 23.72
CA ILE A 120 21.64 -13.29 24.33
C ILE A 120 21.50 -14.80 24.47
N ARG A 121 22.39 -15.56 23.79
CA ARG A 121 22.51 -17.01 23.90
C ARG A 121 24.01 -17.34 24.04
N ASP A 122 24.35 -18.28 24.92
CA ASP A 122 25.76 -18.65 25.22
C ASP A 122 26.63 -17.42 25.58
N GLY A 123 26.08 -16.41 26.27
CA GLY A 123 26.76 -15.17 26.62
C GLY A 123 27.05 -14.22 25.46
N LYS A 124 26.57 -14.53 24.24
CA LYS A 124 26.78 -13.70 23.04
C LYS A 124 25.50 -13.05 22.56
N LYS A 125 25.58 -11.76 22.22
CA LYS A 125 24.47 -11.09 21.54
C LYS A 125 24.42 -11.54 20.09
N ILE A 126 23.29 -12.15 19.69
CA ILE A 126 23.00 -12.59 18.34
C ILE A 126 21.66 -12.05 17.87
N VAL A 127 21.48 -11.93 16.56
CA VAL A 127 20.21 -11.52 15.95
C VAL A 127 19.56 -12.77 15.35
N ILE A 128 18.33 -13.05 15.77
CA ILE A 128 17.54 -14.18 15.27
C ILE A 128 16.23 -13.68 14.65
N ASP A 129 15.56 -14.54 13.89
CA ASP A 129 14.18 -14.33 13.45
C ASP A 129 13.24 -14.41 14.66
N SER A 130 12.32 -13.46 14.82
CA SER A 130 11.38 -13.42 15.96
C SER A 130 10.54 -14.70 16.08
N THR A 131 10.32 -15.43 14.99
CA THR A 131 9.61 -16.71 15.00
C THR A 131 10.39 -17.83 15.70
N GLN A 132 11.70 -17.67 15.91
CA GLN A 132 12.58 -18.63 16.58
C GLN A 132 12.76 -18.34 18.09
N LEU A 133 12.04 -17.34 18.62
CA LEU A 133 12.03 -17.09 20.05
C LEU A 133 11.33 -18.21 20.81
N VAL A 134 11.91 -18.56 21.96
CA VAL A 134 11.38 -19.57 22.87
C VAL A 134 11.27 -19.03 24.30
N PRO A 135 10.37 -19.56 25.14
CA PRO A 135 10.34 -19.21 26.55
C PRO A 135 11.70 -19.43 27.19
N GLY A 136 12.19 -18.44 27.95
CA GLY A 136 13.50 -18.43 28.59
C GLY A 136 14.60 -17.72 27.79
N ASP A 137 14.36 -17.29 26.53
CA ASP A 137 15.31 -16.43 25.80
C ASP A 137 15.47 -15.08 26.50
N LEU A 138 16.69 -14.57 26.56
CA LEU A 138 17.00 -13.22 27.07
C LEU A 138 17.06 -12.25 25.90
N VAL A 139 16.17 -11.26 25.88
CA VAL A 139 15.94 -10.33 24.76
C VAL A 139 16.36 -8.91 25.17
N GLU A 140 17.04 -8.21 24.26
CA GLU A 140 17.31 -6.77 24.35
C GLU A 140 16.25 -6.01 23.52
N LEU A 141 15.58 -5.06 24.16
CA LEU A 141 14.51 -4.24 23.59
C LEU A 141 14.93 -2.77 23.52
N THR A 142 14.69 -2.13 22.38
CA THR A 142 15.08 -0.74 22.11
C THR A 142 13.95 0.05 21.45
N VAL A 143 14.04 1.38 21.51
CA VAL A 143 13.06 2.30 20.90
C VAL A 143 12.79 1.92 19.44
N GLY A 144 11.52 1.83 19.08
CA GLY A 144 11.05 1.50 17.73
C GLY A 144 10.88 0.00 17.44
N ASP A 145 11.30 -0.89 18.35
CA ASP A 145 11.03 -2.32 18.25
C ASP A 145 9.56 -2.60 18.56
N ILE A 146 9.02 -3.66 17.94
CA ILE A 146 7.78 -4.30 18.38
C ILE A 146 8.16 -5.42 19.31
N VAL A 147 7.48 -5.50 20.45
CA VAL A 147 7.67 -6.58 21.43
C VAL A 147 7.28 -7.91 20.78
N PRO A 148 8.23 -8.84 20.64
CA PRO A 148 8.04 -10.03 19.81
C PRO A 148 7.31 -11.19 20.52
N ALA A 149 7.21 -11.14 21.85
CA ALA A 149 6.61 -12.16 22.70
C ALA A 149 6.18 -11.51 24.03
N ASP A 150 5.52 -12.24 24.93
CA ASP A 150 5.33 -11.72 26.29
C ASP A 150 6.63 -11.88 27.08
N ILE A 151 7.17 -10.77 27.59
CA ILE A 151 8.50 -10.69 28.16
C ILE A 151 8.45 -10.09 29.56
N ARG A 152 9.08 -10.73 30.55
CA ARG A 152 9.31 -10.22 31.90
C ARG A 152 10.60 -9.38 31.93
N LEU A 153 10.48 -8.10 32.24
CA LEU A 153 11.62 -7.20 32.31
C LEU A 153 12.51 -7.51 33.52
N VAL A 154 13.80 -7.65 33.31
CA VAL A 154 14.82 -7.86 34.35
C VAL A 154 15.66 -6.63 34.58
N SER A 155 15.79 -5.73 33.58
CA SER A 155 16.34 -4.38 33.73
C SER A 155 15.68 -3.46 32.73
N CYS A 156 15.51 -2.18 33.08
CA CYS A 156 14.97 -1.16 32.16
C CYS A 156 15.47 0.23 32.57
N GLU A 157 15.65 1.12 31.57
CA GLU A 157 16.05 2.50 31.74
C GLU A 157 15.09 3.41 30.98
N SER A 158 14.30 4.23 31.71
CA SER A 158 13.31 5.19 31.15
C SER A 158 12.42 4.53 30.08
N PHE A 159 11.96 3.32 30.34
CA PHE A 159 11.35 2.45 29.34
C PHE A 159 9.82 2.60 29.31
N THR A 160 9.28 3.05 28.17
CA THR A 160 7.84 3.20 27.97
C THR A 160 7.37 2.43 26.75
N THR A 161 6.15 1.87 26.85
CA THR A 161 5.50 1.11 25.77
C THR A 161 4.15 1.71 25.42
N ASN A 162 3.75 1.55 24.16
CA ASN A 162 2.38 1.78 23.69
C ASN A 162 1.64 0.45 23.65
N GLU A 163 0.64 0.32 24.48
CA GLU A 163 -0.15 -0.90 24.63
C GLU A 163 -1.55 -0.80 24.01
N SER A 164 -1.80 0.21 23.19
CA SER A 164 -3.09 0.46 22.52
C SER A 164 -3.63 -0.74 21.73
N THR A 165 -2.74 -1.56 21.18
CA THR A 165 -3.09 -2.81 20.49
C THR A 165 -3.76 -3.85 21.38
N LEU A 166 -3.54 -3.79 22.68
CA LEU A 166 -4.13 -4.73 23.65
C LEU A 166 -5.21 -4.07 24.51
N THR A 167 -5.01 -2.82 24.89
CA THR A 167 -5.85 -2.11 25.88
C THR A 167 -6.85 -1.17 25.23
N GLY A 168 -6.61 -0.75 23.98
CA GLY A 168 -7.34 0.30 23.29
C GLY A 168 -6.93 1.73 23.72
N GLU A 169 -6.09 1.87 24.76
CA GLU A 169 -5.65 3.17 25.29
C GLU A 169 -4.34 3.60 24.65
N SER A 170 -4.28 4.82 24.12
CA SER A 170 -3.13 5.34 23.37
C SER A 170 -2.05 5.99 24.26
N LEU A 171 -2.28 6.13 25.57
CA LEU A 171 -1.30 6.72 26.47
C LEU A 171 -0.09 5.79 26.66
N PRO A 172 1.14 6.30 26.60
CA PRO A 172 2.34 5.53 26.91
C PRO A 172 2.33 5.01 28.35
N VAL A 173 2.71 3.75 28.52
CA VAL A 173 2.80 3.09 29.82
C VAL A 173 4.27 2.99 30.24
N GLU A 174 4.63 3.57 31.36
CA GLU A 174 5.96 3.43 31.95
C GLU A 174 6.12 2.05 32.57
N LYS A 175 7.22 1.38 32.28
CA LYS A 175 7.50 0.02 32.74
C LYS A 175 8.63 0.00 33.77
N THR A 176 8.61 -1.01 34.62
CA THR A 176 9.60 -1.24 35.68
C THR A 176 10.12 -2.69 35.66
N SER A 177 11.29 -2.94 36.20
CA SER A 177 11.80 -4.29 36.43
C SER A 177 11.44 -4.84 37.82
N SER A 178 10.93 -4.01 38.74
CA SER A 178 10.60 -4.39 40.13
C SER A 178 9.47 -5.41 40.23
N PRO A 179 9.45 -6.28 41.22
CA PRO A 179 8.32 -7.19 41.49
C PRO A 179 7.03 -6.42 41.81
N ILE A 180 5.89 -6.91 41.32
CA ILE A 180 4.60 -6.22 41.46
C ILE A 180 3.56 -7.21 41.97
N LYS A 181 2.75 -6.77 42.93
CA LYS A 181 1.51 -7.49 43.30
C LYS A 181 0.35 -6.85 42.58
N ALA A 182 -0.07 -7.47 41.47
CA ALA A 182 -1.11 -6.94 40.60
C ALA A 182 -2.02 -8.08 40.10
N LYS A 183 -3.21 -7.74 39.62
CA LYS A 183 -4.08 -8.69 38.92
C LYS A 183 -3.48 -9.05 37.57
N PRO A 184 -3.80 -10.25 37.02
CA PRO A 184 -3.27 -10.70 35.72
C PRO A 184 -3.95 -10.01 34.56
N ILE A 185 -4.01 -8.67 34.58
CA ILE A 185 -4.51 -7.81 33.47
C ILE A 185 -3.39 -6.93 32.95
N PRO A 186 -3.26 -6.76 31.61
CA PRO A 186 -2.14 -6.04 31.00
C PRO A 186 -1.86 -4.66 31.62
N GLN A 187 -2.89 -3.89 31.93
CA GLN A 187 -2.79 -2.53 32.47
C GLN A 187 -2.11 -2.45 33.84
N GLU A 188 -2.20 -3.49 34.66
CA GLU A 188 -1.60 -3.53 35.99
C GLU A 188 -0.20 -4.16 36.00
N LEU A 189 0.19 -4.88 34.93
CA LEU A 189 1.44 -5.63 34.84
C LEU A 189 2.57 -4.76 34.29
N LEU A 190 3.03 -3.77 35.07
CA LEU A 190 4.05 -2.79 34.66
C LEU A 190 5.44 -3.39 34.45
N ASN A 191 5.70 -4.62 34.90
CA ASN A 191 6.97 -5.31 34.71
C ASN A 191 6.95 -6.40 33.64
N LEU A 192 5.83 -6.46 32.90
CA LEU A 192 5.68 -7.27 31.71
C LEU A 192 5.47 -6.37 30.48
N VAL A 193 6.00 -6.79 29.35
CA VAL A 193 5.69 -6.24 28.05
C VAL A 193 5.09 -7.32 27.18
N PHE A 194 4.13 -6.96 26.33
CA PHE A 194 3.25 -7.89 25.66
C PHE A 194 3.50 -7.94 24.18
N MET A 195 3.37 -9.10 23.57
CA MET A 195 3.50 -9.31 22.13
C MET A 195 2.63 -8.32 21.34
N GLY A 196 3.22 -7.66 20.33
CA GLY A 196 2.52 -6.74 19.43
C GLY A 196 2.42 -5.30 19.94
N THR A 197 2.91 -4.99 21.15
CA THR A 197 3.05 -3.62 21.65
C THR A 197 4.34 -2.98 21.13
N SER A 198 4.42 -1.65 21.10
CA SER A 198 5.57 -0.94 20.57
C SER A 198 6.33 -0.15 21.65
N ILE A 199 7.66 -0.05 21.47
CA ILE A 199 8.54 0.64 22.42
C ILE A 199 8.68 2.09 21.96
N ILE A 200 8.31 3.03 22.87
CA ILE A 200 8.32 4.46 22.60
C ILE A 200 9.62 5.10 23.07
N SER A 201 10.11 4.73 24.25
CA SER A 201 11.36 5.30 24.80
C SER A 201 12.13 4.28 25.63
N GLY A 202 13.42 4.56 25.85
CA GLY A 202 14.31 3.79 26.72
C GLY A 202 14.82 2.48 26.14
N THR A 203 15.50 1.72 26.98
CA THR A 203 16.04 0.39 26.68
C THR A 203 15.72 -0.58 27.80
N ALA A 204 15.53 -1.86 27.51
CA ALA A 204 15.26 -2.88 28.50
C ALA A 204 15.86 -4.24 28.10
N MET A 205 16.12 -5.04 29.14
CA MET A 205 16.41 -6.46 29.00
C MET A 205 15.29 -7.25 29.66
N GLY A 206 14.85 -8.33 29.03
CA GLY A 206 13.80 -9.16 29.59
C GLY A 206 13.89 -10.62 29.14
N VAL A 207 13.26 -11.49 29.92
CA VAL A 207 13.19 -12.95 29.63
C VAL A 207 11.84 -13.27 29.03
N VAL A 208 11.83 -14.00 27.92
CA VAL A 208 10.59 -14.45 27.27
C VAL A 208 9.83 -15.40 28.18
N VAL A 209 8.58 -15.08 28.47
CA VAL A 209 7.67 -15.86 29.34
C VAL A 209 6.79 -16.78 28.49
N SER A 210 6.16 -16.23 27.45
CA SER A 210 5.26 -16.98 26.57
C SER A 210 5.41 -16.54 25.11
N THR A 211 5.17 -17.47 24.19
CA THR A 211 5.32 -17.29 22.75
C THR A 211 4.05 -17.67 21.99
N GLY A 212 3.85 -17.09 20.83
CA GLY A 212 2.80 -17.45 19.87
C GLY A 212 1.39 -17.39 20.46
N LYS A 213 0.66 -18.48 20.35
CA LYS A 213 -0.74 -18.60 20.82
C LYS A 213 -0.90 -18.50 22.34
N GLN A 214 0.17 -18.66 23.09
CA GLN A 214 0.14 -18.62 24.55
C GLN A 214 0.28 -17.21 25.11
N THR A 215 0.68 -16.22 24.27
CA THR A 215 0.78 -14.80 24.65
C THR A 215 -0.61 -14.21 24.93
N PHE A 216 -0.65 -13.08 25.65
CA PHE A 216 -1.90 -12.32 25.85
C PHE A 216 -2.54 -11.96 24.51
N PHE A 217 -1.73 -11.47 23.56
CA PHE A 217 -2.19 -11.15 22.22
C PHE A 217 -2.70 -12.39 21.48
N GLY A 218 -1.97 -13.51 21.52
CA GLY A 218 -2.36 -14.76 20.85
C GLY A 218 -3.70 -15.32 21.35
N ARG A 219 -4.02 -15.10 22.62
CA ARG A 219 -5.33 -15.46 23.22
C ARG A 219 -6.44 -14.49 22.78
N ALA A 220 -6.14 -13.19 22.69
CA ALA A 220 -7.09 -12.15 22.28
C ALA A 220 -7.44 -12.21 20.78
N VAL A 221 -6.49 -12.52 19.90
CA VAL A 221 -6.69 -12.62 18.43
C VAL A 221 -7.82 -13.59 18.05
N LYS A 222 -8.11 -14.60 18.87
CA LYS A 222 -9.24 -15.50 18.65
C LYS A 222 -10.60 -14.77 18.66
N TYR A 223 -10.69 -13.61 19.33
CA TYR A 223 -11.91 -12.80 19.46
C TYR A 223 -11.90 -11.55 18.56
N LEU A 224 -10.72 -11.12 18.06
CA LEU A 224 -10.55 -9.87 17.29
C LEU A 224 -10.49 -10.07 15.76
N ALA A 225 -10.60 -11.30 15.28
CA ALA A 225 -10.50 -11.62 13.85
C ALA A 225 -11.64 -11.06 12.95
N GLU A 226 -12.60 -10.30 13.49
CA GLU A 226 -13.82 -9.89 12.79
C GLU A 226 -13.86 -8.43 12.28
N GLU A 227 -12.87 -7.57 12.55
CA GLU A 227 -12.96 -6.14 12.17
C GLU A 227 -11.72 -5.58 11.45
N ALA A 228 -11.33 -6.17 10.33
CA ALA A 228 -10.55 -5.41 9.35
C ALA A 228 -11.52 -4.66 8.43
N GLY A 229 -11.58 -3.32 8.52
CA GLY A 229 -12.46 -2.51 7.70
C GLY A 229 -12.27 -2.77 6.20
N GLU A 230 -13.38 -2.88 5.45
CA GLU A 230 -13.36 -3.10 4.00
C GLU A 230 -12.66 -1.94 3.28
N THR A 231 -11.77 -2.28 2.33
CA THR A 231 -11.13 -1.29 1.44
C THR A 231 -12.15 -0.67 0.47
N GLU A 232 -11.82 0.49 -0.12
CA GLU A 232 -12.68 1.12 -1.14
C GLU A 232 -12.88 0.19 -2.35
N PHE A 233 -11.84 -0.58 -2.69
CA PHE A 233 -11.87 -1.62 -3.71
C PHE A 233 -12.89 -2.72 -3.38
N SER A 234 -12.81 -3.32 -2.20
CA SER A 234 -13.75 -4.38 -1.77
C SER A 234 -15.20 -3.89 -1.81
N ARG A 235 -15.46 -2.67 -1.30
CA ARG A 235 -16.79 -2.03 -1.35
C ARG A 235 -17.29 -1.79 -2.77
N SER A 236 -16.40 -1.43 -3.69
CA SER A 236 -16.76 -1.19 -5.09
C SER A 236 -17.11 -2.48 -5.80
N ILE A 237 -16.34 -3.55 -5.57
CA ILE A 237 -16.64 -4.90 -6.10
C ILE A 237 -17.96 -5.42 -5.54
N THR A 238 -18.20 -5.29 -4.23
CA THR A 238 -19.45 -5.75 -3.60
C THR A 238 -20.67 -5.04 -4.18
N ARG A 239 -20.62 -3.70 -4.38
CA ARG A 239 -21.71 -2.96 -5.04
C ARG A 239 -21.93 -3.40 -6.47
N PHE A 240 -20.85 -3.63 -7.20
CA PHE A 240 -20.89 -4.09 -8.58
C PHE A 240 -21.46 -5.51 -8.69
N SER A 241 -21.04 -6.43 -7.82
CA SER A 241 -21.56 -7.79 -7.76
C SER A 241 -23.07 -7.81 -7.46
N ARG A 242 -23.54 -6.95 -6.53
CA ARG A 242 -24.98 -6.81 -6.24
C ARG A 242 -25.76 -6.37 -7.46
N PHE A 243 -25.26 -5.34 -8.18
CA PHE A 243 -25.89 -4.87 -9.42
C PHE A 243 -25.99 -5.99 -10.47
N LEU A 244 -24.96 -6.82 -10.62
CA LEU A 244 -25.01 -7.97 -11.54
C LEU A 244 -26.03 -9.01 -11.11
N VAL A 245 -26.07 -9.35 -9.82
CA VAL A 245 -27.05 -10.31 -9.29
C VAL A 245 -28.49 -9.85 -9.55
N GLU A 246 -28.77 -8.55 -9.40
CA GLU A 246 -30.08 -7.97 -9.70
C GLU A 246 -30.46 -8.14 -11.19
N ILE A 247 -29.53 -7.86 -12.12
CA ILE A 247 -29.77 -8.04 -13.55
C ILE A 247 -30.00 -9.51 -13.88
N VAL A 248 -29.15 -10.39 -13.38
CA VAL A 248 -29.25 -11.84 -13.59
C VAL A 248 -30.60 -12.37 -13.12
N ALA A 249 -31.04 -11.97 -11.90
CA ALA A 249 -32.31 -12.43 -11.34
C ALA A 249 -33.52 -11.99 -12.21
N VAL A 250 -33.54 -10.72 -12.65
CA VAL A 250 -34.61 -10.19 -13.50
C VAL A 250 -34.65 -10.90 -14.83
N MET A 251 -33.51 -11.12 -15.47
CA MET A 251 -33.45 -11.75 -16.78
C MET A 251 -33.79 -13.24 -16.75
N THR A 252 -33.30 -13.93 -15.70
CA THR A 252 -33.64 -15.36 -15.48
C THR A 252 -35.13 -15.53 -15.27
N ALA A 253 -35.74 -14.67 -14.43
CA ALA A 253 -37.21 -14.69 -14.25
C ALA A 253 -37.97 -14.38 -15.56
N PHE A 254 -37.46 -13.42 -16.35
CA PHE A 254 -38.05 -13.10 -17.66
C PHE A 254 -37.98 -14.29 -18.63
N VAL A 255 -36.82 -14.92 -18.77
CA VAL A 255 -36.64 -16.08 -19.69
C VAL A 255 -37.50 -17.27 -19.24
N PHE A 256 -37.56 -17.55 -17.94
CA PHE A 256 -38.42 -18.60 -17.42
C PHE A 256 -39.92 -18.32 -17.71
N ALA A 257 -40.38 -17.10 -17.39
CA ALA A 257 -41.77 -16.68 -17.61
C ALA A 257 -42.12 -16.68 -19.10
N ALA A 258 -41.25 -16.21 -19.99
CA ALA A 258 -41.45 -16.22 -21.43
C ALA A 258 -41.60 -17.65 -21.99
N ASN A 259 -40.72 -18.58 -21.57
CA ASN A 259 -40.83 -19.99 -21.99
C ASN A 259 -42.09 -20.66 -21.43
N ALA A 260 -42.48 -20.36 -20.18
CA ALA A 260 -43.71 -20.88 -19.58
C ALA A 260 -44.98 -20.39 -20.31
N LEU A 261 -45.01 -19.10 -20.70
CA LEU A 261 -46.12 -18.49 -21.46
C LEU A 261 -46.21 -19.09 -22.87
N LEU A 262 -45.08 -19.48 -23.46
CA LEU A 262 -45.04 -20.17 -24.75
C LEU A 262 -45.36 -21.68 -24.66
N GLN A 263 -45.85 -22.13 -23.48
CA GLN A 263 -46.28 -23.51 -23.20
C GLN A 263 -45.16 -24.56 -23.41
N ARG A 264 -43.89 -24.18 -23.19
CA ARG A 264 -42.77 -25.13 -23.25
C ARG A 264 -42.72 -25.99 -22.00
N PRO A 265 -42.09 -27.16 -22.03
CA PRO A 265 -41.95 -28.02 -20.85
C PRO A 265 -41.32 -27.21 -19.70
N LEU A 266 -42.00 -27.19 -18.55
CA LEU A 266 -41.59 -26.36 -17.39
C LEU A 266 -40.22 -26.73 -16.82
N ILE A 267 -39.89 -28.02 -16.83
CA ILE A 267 -38.61 -28.53 -16.34
C ILE A 267 -37.48 -28.07 -17.26
N ASP A 268 -37.62 -28.21 -18.57
CA ASP A 268 -36.59 -27.75 -19.52
C ASP A 268 -36.43 -26.24 -19.47
N SER A 269 -37.54 -25.51 -19.35
CA SER A 269 -37.54 -24.04 -19.17
C SER A 269 -36.84 -23.59 -17.88
N LEU A 270 -37.01 -24.33 -16.79
CA LEU A 270 -36.33 -24.06 -15.51
C LEU A 270 -34.85 -24.39 -15.59
N LEU A 271 -34.48 -25.56 -16.12
CA LEU A 271 -33.06 -25.94 -16.29
C LEU A 271 -32.34 -24.97 -17.19
N PHE A 272 -32.97 -24.52 -18.27
CA PHE A 272 -32.43 -23.53 -19.20
C PHE A 272 -32.23 -22.16 -18.51
N ALA A 273 -33.25 -21.69 -17.78
CA ALA A 273 -33.15 -20.43 -17.04
C ALA A 273 -32.07 -20.47 -15.94
N LEU A 274 -31.93 -21.61 -15.24
CA LEU A 274 -30.87 -21.81 -14.24
C LEU A 274 -29.48 -21.88 -14.88
N ALA A 275 -29.31 -22.59 -15.98
CA ALA A 275 -28.05 -22.65 -16.73
C ALA A 275 -27.64 -21.25 -17.23
N LEU A 276 -28.63 -20.48 -17.72
CA LEU A 276 -28.42 -19.11 -18.14
C LEU A 276 -27.99 -18.21 -16.97
N ALA A 277 -28.63 -18.31 -15.79
CA ALA A 277 -28.27 -17.57 -14.59
C ALA A 277 -26.81 -17.81 -14.16
N VAL A 278 -26.36 -19.06 -14.25
CA VAL A 278 -24.98 -19.43 -13.96
C VAL A 278 -24.05 -18.86 -15.04
N GLY A 279 -24.38 -19.03 -16.30
CA GLY A 279 -23.52 -18.59 -17.41
C GLY A 279 -23.29 -17.07 -17.51
N ILE A 280 -24.22 -16.27 -17.00
CA ILE A 280 -24.12 -14.82 -17.00
C ILE A 280 -23.26 -14.32 -15.86
N THR A 281 -23.17 -15.06 -14.76
CA THR A 281 -22.44 -14.64 -13.58
C THR A 281 -20.94 -14.79 -13.82
N PRO A 282 -20.14 -13.72 -13.66
CA PRO A 282 -18.69 -13.79 -13.86
C PRO A 282 -18.02 -14.57 -12.73
N GLU A 283 -18.12 -15.90 -12.76
CA GLU A 283 -17.60 -16.80 -11.73
C GLU A 283 -16.09 -16.66 -11.53
N ALA A 284 -15.37 -16.42 -12.60
CA ALA A 284 -13.93 -16.30 -12.60
C ALA A 284 -13.41 -14.94 -12.08
N LEU A 285 -14.26 -13.92 -11.86
CA LEU A 285 -13.82 -12.58 -11.43
C LEU A 285 -12.98 -12.58 -10.14
N PRO A 286 -13.42 -13.20 -9.02
CA PRO A 286 -12.59 -13.25 -7.80
C PRO A 286 -11.26 -13.97 -8.05
N PHE A 287 -11.25 -15.03 -8.86
CA PHE A 287 -10.03 -15.78 -9.21
C PHE A 287 -9.07 -14.95 -10.05
N VAL A 288 -9.56 -14.26 -11.08
CA VAL A 288 -8.73 -13.41 -11.95
C VAL A 288 -8.10 -12.29 -11.14
N ILE A 289 -8.86 -11.63 -10.27
CA ILE A 289 -8.35 -10.59 -9.37
C ILE A 289 -7.24 -11.18 -8.48
N THR A 290 -7.51 -12.27 -7.78
CA THR A 290 -6.57 -12.89 -6.85
C THR A 290 -5.29 -13.37 -7.57
N VAL A 291 -5.41 -13.97 -8.75
CA VAL A 291 -4.27 -14.39 -9.58
C VAL A 291 -3.49 -13.19 -10.08
N SER A 292 -4.16 -12.14 -10.58
CA SER A 292 -3.53 -10.91 -11.05
C SER A 292 -2.74 -10.23 -9.95
N LEU A 293 -3.33 -10.07 -8.77
CA LEU A 293 -2.67 -9.49 -7.59
C LEU A 293 -1.48 -10.35 -7.13
N SER A 294 -1.65 -11.66 -7.06
CA SER A 294 -0.58 -12.58 -6.63
C SER A 294 0.58 -12.64 -7.61
N MET A 295 0.31 -12.71 -8.91
CA MET A 295 1.36 -12.66 -9.94
C MET A 295 2.04 -11.29 -9.99
N GLY A 296 1.25 -10.23 -9.80
CA GLY A 296 1.72 -8.87 -9.72
C GLY A 296 2.65 -8.65 -8.54
N SER A 297 2.26 -9.11 -7.35
CA SER A 297 3.08 -9.00 -6.13
C SER A 297 4.43 -9.75 -6.28
N LEU A 298 4.45 -10.91 -6.96
CA LEU A 298 5.70 -11.60 -7.29
C LEU A 298 6.60 -10.80 -8.26
N LYS A 299 6.01 -10.13 -9.27
CA LYS A 299 6.74 -9.23 -10.18
C LYS A 299 7.28 -8.00 -9.43
N MET A 300 6.48 -7.44 -8.52
CA MET A 300 6.89 -6.32 -7.66
C MET A 300 8.04 -6.74 -6.74
N ALA A 301 7.99 -7.92 -6.15
CA ALA A 301 9.06 -8.45 -5.30
C ALA A 301 10.39 -8.60 -6.05
N ARG A 302 10.35 -9.06 -7.31
CA ARG A 302 11.56 -9.09 -8.19
C ARG A 302 12.12 -7.69 -8.45
N LYS A 303 11.29 -6.66 -8.37
CA LYS A 303 11.66 -5.24 -8.48
C LYS A 303 11.92 -4.58 -7.13
N ARG A 304 12.12 -5.39 -6.06
CA ARG A 304 12.44 -4.93 -4.71
C ARG A 304 11.29 -4.22 -3.98
N VAL A 305 10.05 -4.48 -4.38
CA VAL A 305 8.81 -3.98 -3.73
C VAL A 305 8.08 -5.17 -3.14
N ILE A 306 8.06 -5.29 -1.82
CA ILE A 306 7.34 -6.35 -1.09
C ILE A 306 5.98 -5.83 -0.67
N VAL A 307 4.94 -6.51 -1.07
CA VAL A 307 3.55 -6.19 -0.73
C VAL A 307 3.13 -7.05 0.44
N LYS A 308 2.69 -6.43 1.53
CA LYS A 308 2.15 -7.10 2.72
C LYS A 308 0.65 -7.38 2.56
N ARG A 309 -0.09 -6.43 2.02
CA ARG A 309 -1.52 -6.52 1.73
C ARG A 309 -1.72 -6.47 0.21
N LEU A 310 -2.39 -7.46 -0.35
CA LEU A 310 -2.58 -7.55 -1.81
C LEU A 310 -3.40 -6.38 -2.36
N ASP A 311 -4.39 -5.91 -1.60
CA ASP A 311 -5.27 -4.79 -1.99
C ASP A 311 -4.47 -3.50 -2.26
N SER A 312 -3.37 -3.29 -1.53
CA SER A 312 -2.49 -2.12 -1.70
C SER A 312 -1.78 -2.06 -3.06
N ILE A 313 -1.79 -3.15 -3.83
CA ILE A 313 -1.26 -3.15 -5.21
C ILE A 313 -2.10 -2.24 -6.11
N GLU A 314 -3.39 -2.23 -5.90
CA GLU A 314 -4.30 -1.37 -6.66
C GLU A 314 -4.15 0.07 -6.20
N ASP A 315 -4.11 0.28 -4.89
CA ASP A 315 -3.99 1.61 -4.30
C ASP A 315 -2.68 2.30 -4.72
N ILE A 316 -1.53 1.58 -4.73
CA ILE A 316 -0.27 2.15 -5.25
C ILE A 316 -0.37 2.48 -6.75
N GLY A 317 -1.11 1.71 -7.53
CA GLY A 317 -1.39 1.99 -8.94
C GLY A 317 -2.22 3.25 -9.14
N ASN A 318 -3.16 3.50 -8.24
CA ASN A 318 -4.09 4.63 -8.26
C ASN A 318 -3.53 5.88 -7.60
N MET A 319 -2.40 5.78 -6.90
CA MET A 319 -1.75 6.88 -6.20
C MET A 319 -1.45 8.04 -7.14
N ASP A 320 -1.92 9.23 -6.77
CA ASP A 320 -1.69 10.50 -7.46
C ASP A 320 -0.90 11.51 -6.60
N VAL A 321 -0.85 11.33 -5.28
CA VAL A 321 -0.03 12.10 -4.35
C VAL A 321 0.86 11.17 -3.54
N LEU A 322 2.16 11.46 -3.49
CA LEU A 322 3.11 10.78 -2.61
C LEU A 322 3.60 11.76 -1.55
N CYS A 323 3.26 11.53 -0.30
CA CYS A 323 3.80 12.25 0.85
C CYS A 323 5.03 11.51 1.37
N THR A 324 6.08 12.23 1.74
CA THR A 324 7.29 11.61 2.32
C THR A 324 7.99 12.54 3.26
N ASP A 325 8.66 11.96 4.27
CA ASP A 325 9.62 12.72 5.05
C ASP A 325 10.85 13.06 4.18
N LYS A 326 11.56 14.16 4.55
CA LYS A 326 12.77 14.62 3.88
C LYS A 326 13.95 13.70 4.17
N THR A 327 14.17 13.46 5.50
CA THR A 327 15.38 12.82 6.02
C THR A 327 15.44 11.33 5.69
N GLY A 328 16.58 10.88 5.16
CA GLY A 328 16.78 9.48 4.77
C GLY A 328 15.96 9.03 3.56
N THR A 329 15.05 9.87 3.05
CA THR A 329 14.26 9.60 1.82
C THR A 329 14.83 10.38 0.64
N LEU A 330 14.86 11.70 0.71
CA LEU A 330 15.49 12.56 -0.30
C LEU A 330 17.00 12.65 -0.09
N THR A 331 17.45 12.48 1.14
CA THR A 331 18.84 12.57 1.56
C THR A 331 19.40 11.21 1.96
N GLU A 332 20.72 11.11 2.05
CA GLU A 332 21.40 9.86 2.39
C GLU A 332 21.30 9.50 3.89
N ASN A 333 20.79 10.40 4.72
CA ASN A 333 20.75 10.31 6.19
C ASN A 333 22.16 10.09 6.79
N VAL A 334 23.16 10.72 6.17
CA VAL A 334 24.54 10.69 6.60
C VAL A 334 25.01 12.14 6.69
N ILE A 335 25.20 12.62 7.92
CA ILE A 335 25.75 13.96 8.14
C ILE A 335 27.20 13.97 7.66
N THR A 336 27.54 14.90 6.78
CA THR A 336 28.90 15.13 6.28
C THR A 336 29.37 16.54 6.63
N VAL A 337 30.64 16.68 6.98
CA VAL A 337 31.29 18.00 7.11
C VAL A 337 31.46 18.57 5.71
N GLU A 338 30.92 19.77 5.47
CA GLU A 338 31.03 20.46 4.19
C GLU A 338 32.11 21.57 4.26
N ASN A 339 32.01 22.49 5.23
CA ASN A 339 32.97 23.55 5.38
C ASN A 339 33.37 23.73 6.85
N TYR A 340 34.55 24.33 7.07
CA TYR A 340 35.04 24.77 8.38
C TYR A 340 35.85 26.05 8.17
N PHE A 341 35.46 27.10 8.85
CA PHE A 341 35.96 28.43 8.59
C PHE A 341 36.02 29.30 9.86
N THR A 342 36.92 30.23 9.85
CA THR A 342 37.10 31.28 10.87
C THR A 342 36.00 32.33 10.75
N VAL A 343 35.96 33.26 11.66
CA VAL A 343 34.97 34.34 11.73
C VAL A 343 35.02 35.25 10.48
N ASP A 344 36.19 35.46 9.88
CA ASP A 344 36.39 36.18 8.64
C ASP A 344 36.14 35.31 7.37
N ASN A 345 35.41 34.21 7.53
CA ASN A 345 35.00 33.30 6.49
C ASN A 345 36.15 32.66 5.69
N ARG A 346 37.33 32.48 6.30
CA ARG A 346 38.45 31.76 5.70
C ARG A 346 38.49 30.30 6.14
N PRO A 347 38.76 29.36 5.23
CA PRO A 347 38.92 27.94 5.59
C PRO A 347 40.05 27.78 6.64
N SER A 348 39.80 27.08 7.73
CA SER A 348 40.77 26.89 8.82
C SER A 348 40.80 25.45 9.33
N GLU A 349 41.92 24.77 9.12
CA GLU A 349 42.13 23.41 9.62
C GLU A 349 42.12 23.33 11.14
N THR A 350 42.49 24.41 11.82
CA THR A 350 42.48 24.50 13.29
C THR A 350 41.04 24.36 13.83
N VAL A 351 40.04 24.95 13.16
CA VAL A 351 38.64 24.87 13.59
C VAL A 351 38.15 23.42 13.59
N ILE A 352 38.41 22.68 12.51
CA ILE A 352 37.94 21.28 12.42
C ILE A 352 38.78 20.34 13.29
N GLU A 353 40.07 20.63 13.52
CA GLU A 353 40.94 19.89 14.43
C GLU A 353 40.44 20.00 15.87
N LEU A 354 40.18 21.24 16.36
CA LEU A 354 39.65 21.47 17.70
C LEU A 354 38.24 20.87 17.85
N ALA A 355 37.38 20.99 16.82
CA ALA A 355 36.08 20.34 16.83
C ALA A 355 36.18 18.81 16.96
N ALA A 356 37.17 18.18 16.32
CA ALA A 356 37.41 16.75 16.40
C ALA A 356 37.96 16.28 17.76
N VAL A 357 38.81 17.11 18.38
CA VAL A 357 39.32 16.87 19.75
C VAL A 357 38.17 16.87 20.78
N ALA A 358 37.16 17.71 20.57
CA ALA A 358 35.97 17.81 21.42
C ALA A 358 34.90 16.75 21.09
N CYS A 359 35.18 15.73 20.26
CA CYS A 359 34.19 14.67 19.95
C CYS A 359 34.15 13.59 21.03
N ASP A 360 32.94 13.15 21.38
CA ASP A 360 32.73 11.97 22.22
C ASP A 360 32.40 10.73 21.36
N ILE A 361 33.46 9.99 21.01
CA ILE A 361 33.38 8.84 20.10
C ILE A 361 34.17 7.65 20.62
N THR A 362 33.74 6.47 20.23
CA THR A 362 34.48 5.21 20.39
C THR A 362 34.87 4.69 19.00
N VAL A 363 36.14 4.34 18.81
CA VAL A 363 36.60 3.78 17.52
C VAL A 363 36.46 2.27 17.56
N GLN A 364 35.56 1.71 16.74
CA GLN A 364 35.38 0.27 16.57
C GLN A 364 35.72 -0.14 15.13
N ARG A 365 36.65 -1.07 14.97
CA ARG A 365 37.08 -1.61 13.62
C ARG A 365 37.42 -0.49 12.62
N GLY A 366 38.08 0.60 13.08
CA GLY A 366 38.49 1.72 12.24
C GLY A 366 37.34 2.67 11.83
N LYS A 367 36.15 2.58 12.44
CA LYS A 367 35.03 3.52 12.27
C LYS A 367 34.72 4.22 13.58
N ALA A 368 34.44 5.52 13.50
CA ALA A 368 33.95 6.27 14.63
C ALA A 368 32.47 5.93 14.90
N VAL A 369 32.19 5.61 16.17
CA VAL A 369 30.85 5.30 16.67
C VAL A 369 30.54 6.27 17.79
N GLY A 370 29.46 7.03 17.65
CA GLY A 370 29.01 8.06 18.57
C GLY A 370 27.88 8.88 17.96
N ASN A 371 27.69 10.11 18.52
CA ASN A 371 26.73 11.04 17.93
C ASN A 371 27.02 11.28 16.44
N PRO A 372 26.01 11.39 15.56
CA PRO A 372 26.18 11.56 14.12
C PRO A 372 27.08 12.75 13.74
N ILE A 373 26.98 13.91 14.43
CA ILE A 373 27.82 15.09 14.21
C ILE A 373 29.26 14.77 14.57
N ASP A 374 29.50 14.17 15.72
CA ASP A 374 30.84 13.80 16.21
C ASP A 374 31.51 12.78 15.31
N SER A 375 30.75 11.78 14.88
CA SER A 375 31.17 10.76 13.91
C SER A 375 31.54 11.38 12.56
N ALA A 376 30.78 12.39 12.09
CA ALA A 376 31.03 13.10 10.83
C ALA A 376 32.37 13.91 10.92
N ILE A 377 32.57 14.66 12.00
CA ILE A 377 33.77 15.43 12.23
C ILE A 377 34.99 14.51 12.25
N TYR A 378 34.95 13.47 13.08
CA TYR A 378 36.07 12.57 13.26
C TYR A 378 36.42 11.78 12.01
N ASN A 379 35.41 11.27 11.29
CA ASN A 379 35.62 10.58 10.02
C ASN A 379 36.18 11.52 8.93
N HIS A 380 35.78 12.79 8.92
CA HIS A 380 36.33 13.80 8.02
C HIS A 380 37.82 14.01 8.28
N ILE A 381 38.23 14.19 9.56
CA ILE A 381 39.63 14.35 9.99
C ILE A 381 40.45 13.10 9.60
N LEU A 382 39.96 11.91 9.91
CA LEU A 382 40.63 10.67 9.60
C LEU A 382 40.90 10.50 8.08
N LYS A 383 39.93 10.83 7.28
CA LYS A 383 40.01 10.69 5.81
C LYS A 383 40.98 11.72 5.20
N LYS A 384 41.00 12.94 5.73
CA LYS A 384 41.78 14.06 5.11
C LYS A 384 43.18 14.19 5.70
N PHE A 385 43.35 13.95 7.01
CA PHE A 385 44.59 14.27 7.73
C PHE A 385 45.20 13.05 8.46
N GLY A 386 44.50 11.94 8.55
CA GLY A 386 44.95 10.73 9.27
C GLY A 386 44.80 10.85 10.80
N HIS A 387 45.21 9.78 11.51
CA HIS A 387 45.07 9.68 12.98
C HIS A 387 45.99 10.61 13.78
N GLY A 388 47.09 11.08 13.22
CA GLY A 388 48.18 11.76 13.95
C GLY A 388 47.79 13.08 14.60
N ARG A 389 46.92 13.86 13.94
CA ARG A 389 46.56 15.21 14.45
C ARG A 389 45.75 15.19 15.75
N VAL A 390 44.74 14.30 15.83
CA VAL A 390 43.91 14.20 17.06
C VAL A 390 44.65 13.45 18.17
N ALA A 391 45.49 12.48 17.80
CA ALA A 391 46.31 11.72 18.75
C ALA A 391 47.35 12.56 19.49
N ALA A 392 47.71 13.76 18.95
CA ALA A 392 48.61 14.70 19.64
C ALA A 392 47.99 15.33 20.88
N TYR A 393 46.66 15.23 21.04
CA TYR A 393 45.95 15.76 22.20
C TYR A 393 45.60 14.62 23.17
N LYS A 394 46.06 14.74 24.40
CA LYS A 394 45.72 13.78 25.46
C LYS A 394 44.50 14.27 26.22
N ARG A 395 43.42 13.53 26.11
CA ARG A 395 42.13 13.82 26.76
C ARG A 395 42.26 13.60 28.27
N ILE A 396 41.89 14.60 29.06
CA ILE A 396 41.92 14.58 30.51
C ILE A 396 40.52 14.40 31.07
N GLN A 397 39.54 15.22 30.64
CA GLN A 397 38.19 15.16 31.13
C GLN A 397 37.20 15.57 30.05
N LEU A 398 36.02 14.95 30.07
CA LEU A 398 34.86 15.29 29.25
C LEU A 398 33.82 15.99 30.13
N ILE A 399 33.26 17.09 29.65
CA ILE A 399 32.04 17.70 30.13
C ILE A 399 30.97 17.36 29.09
N PRO A 400 30.05 16.42 29.38
CA PRO A 400 29.14 15.84 28.39
C PRO A 400 28.17 16.89 27.85
N PHE A 401 27.59 16.58 26.67
CA PHE A 401 26.56 17.41 26.05
C PHE A 401 25.31 17.49 26.94
N ASP A 402 24.77 18.67 27.06
CA ASP A 402 23.53 18.92 27.76
C ASP A 402 22.56 19.73 26.91
N PHE A 403 21.30 19.30 26.88
CA PHE A 403 20.25 19.88 26.01
C PHE A 403 19.88 21.32 26.42
N SER A 404 19.99 21.68 27.67
CA SER A 404 19.73 23.06 28.14
C SER A 404 20.83 24.01 27.72
N ARG A 405 22.08 23.57 27.83
CA ARG A 405 23.27 24.33 27.44
C ARG A 405 23.59 24.26 25.96
N ARG A 406 23.13 23.22 25.23
CA ARG A 406 23.37 22.91 23.81
C ARG A 406 24.84 22.89 23.40
N ARG A 407 25.77 22.56 24.33
CA ARG A 407 27.20 22.49 24.10
C ARG A 407 27.85 21.40 24.95
N MET A 408 29.03 21.00 24.54
CA MET A 408 29.90 20.06 25.25
C MET A 408 31.34 20.57 25.23
N SER A 409 32.17 20.15 26.20
CA SER A 409 33.53 20.54 26.26
C SER A 409 34.47 19.41 26.67
N VAL A 410 35.72 19.51 26.26
CA VAL A 410 36.77 18.53 26.59
C VAL A 410 37.99 19.29 27.07
N VAL A 411 38.58 18.85 28.20
CA VAL A 411 39.89 19.31 28.64
C VAL A 411 40.96 18.39 28.08
N VAL A 412 41.93 18.97 27.39
CA VAL A 412 43.03 18.23 26.73
C VAL A 412 44.38 18.85 27.05
N GLU A 413 45.43 18.01 26.96
CA GLU A 413 46.83 18.44 27.06
C GLU A 413 47.50 18.27 25.68
N LYS A 414 48.21 19.31 25.23
CA LYS A 414 49.06 19.30 24.03
C LYS A 414 50.32 20.12 24.26
N ASP A 415 51.46 19.55 24.03
CA ASP A 415 52.80 20.21 24.15
C ASP A 415 52.99 20.95 25.50
N GLY A 416 52.46 20.36 26.59
CA GLY A 416 52.53 20.91 27.95
C GLY A 416 51.51 22.00 28.24
N LYS A 417 50.65 22.38 27.30
CA LYS A 417 49.53 23.31 27.50
C LYS A 417 48.22 22.57 27.70
N TYR A 418 47.38 23.12 28.55
CA TYR A 418 46.04 22.58 28.83
C TYR A 418 44.99 23.46 28.18
N LEU A 419 44.14 22.85 27.41
CA LEU A 419 43.10 23.54 26.66
C LEU A 419 41.72 22.99 27.04
N LEU A 420 40.76 23.88 27.28
CA LEU A 420 39.34 23.60 27.35
C LEU A 420 38.74 23.89 25.95
N VAL A 421 38.37 22.86 25.23
CA VAL A 421 37.77 22.98 23.90
C VAL A 421 36.26 22.74 23.99
N CYS A 422 35.50 23.73 23.60
CA CYS A 422 34.02 23.72 23.61
C CYS A 422 33.46 23.71 22.21
N LYS A 423 32.41 22.89 21.95
CA LYS A 423 31.64 22.92 20.72
C LYS A 423 30.14 22.77 20.99
N GLY A 424 29.31 23.37 20.13
CA GLY A 424 27.86 23.29 20.30
C GLY A 424 27.10 24.22 19.39
N ALA A 425 25.83 24.51 19.73
CA ALA A 425 25.04 25.49 19.00
C ALA A 425 25.76 26.84 18.96
N PRO A 426 25.86 27.54 17.81
CA PRO A 426 26.62 28.75 17.66
C PRO A 426 26.29 29.80 18.73
N GLU A 427 25.00 30.05 18.95
CA GLU A 427 24.50 31.00 19.95
C GLU A 427 24.96 30.64 21.37
N SER A 428 25.00 29.34 21.68
CA SER A 428 25.40 28.86 23.00
C SER A 428 26.92 28.94 23.22
N VAL A 429 27.73 28.67 22.20
CA VAL A 429 29.18 28.78 22.30
C VAL A 429 29.59 30.24 22.34
N ILE A 430 28.99 31.10 21.48
CA ILE A 430 29.21 32.55 21.46
C ILE A 430 28.93 33.19 22.83
N SER A 431 27.82 32.80 23.48
CA SER A 431 27.47 33.33 24.82
C SER A 431 28.47 32.96 25.94
N ALA A 432 29.28 31.92 25.76
CA ALA A 432 30.32 31.47 26.68
C ALA A 432 31.69 32.07 26.37
N CYS A 433 31.84 32.76 25.24
CA CYS A 433 33.07 33.37 24.79
C CYS A 433 33.18 34.79 25.27
N LYS A 434 34.41 35.19 25.64
CA LYS A 434 34.80 36.57 25.94
C LYS A 434 35.38 37.26 24.73
N ASP A 435 36.18 36.52 23.96
CA ASP A 435 36.95 37.02 22.84
C ASP A 435 36.65 36.20 21.58
N VAL A 436 36.98 36.76 20.43
CA VAL A 436 36.90 36.15 19.09
C VAL A 436 38.29 36.19 18.46
N HIS A 437 38.71 35.08 17.86
CA HIS A 437 39.93 34.99 17.08
C HIS A 437 39.71 35.48 15.67
N VAL A 438 40.29 36.62 15.28
CA VAL A 438 40.19 37.21 13.95
C VAL A 438 41.60 37.31 13.36
N SER A 439 41.87 36.53 12.31
CA SER A 439 43.19 36.44 11.67
C SER A 439 44.32 36.08 12.68
N ASP A 440 45.10 37.00 13.12
CA ASP A 440 46.22 36.80 14.08
C ASP A 440 46.01 37.55 15.39
N SER A 441 44.83 38.11 15.63
CA SER A 441 44.51 38.91 16.83
C SER A 441 43.25 38.38 17.54
N SER A 442 43.10 38.72 18.82
CA SER A 442 41.88 38.39 19.61
C SER A 442 41.14 39.71 19.88
N GLU A 443 39.88 39.77 19.53
CA GLU A 443 39.01 40.94 19.71
C GLU A 443 37.89 40.60 20.70
N PRO A 444 37.34 41.56 21.46
CA PRO A 444 36.19 41.32 22.32
C PRO A 444 34.96 40.86 21.52
N ILE A 445 34.29 39.80 21.98
CA ILE A 445 33.17 39.24 21.28
C ILE A 445 32.01 40.23 21.12
N SER A 446 31.83 41.15 22.05
CA SER A 446 30.79 42.20 22.02
C SER A 446 30.84 43.09 20.78
N SER A 447 32.00 43.22 20.14
CA SER A 447 32.17 44.02 18.92
C SER A 447 31.73 43.32 17.66
N LEU A 448 31.62 41.98 17.66
CA LEU A 448 31.33 41.14 16.48
C LEU A 448 30.13 40.24 16.66
N GLU A 449 29.41 40.28 17.76
CA GLU A 449 28.31 39.36 18.08
C GLU A 449 27.18 39.37 17.02
N GLU A 450 26.77 40.57 16.55
CA GLU A 450 25.76 40.68 15.48
C GLU A 450 26.25 40.11 14.14
N ASN A 451 27.51 40.37 13.82
CA ASN A 451 28.13 39.84 12.59
C ASN A 451 28.21 38.29 12.64
N LEU A 452 28.60 37.72 13.79
CA LEU A 452 28.62 36.28 14.01
C LEU A 452 27.22 35.67 13.85
N LYS A 453 26.19 36.32 14.40
CA LYS A 453 24.78 35.89 14.23
C LYS A 453 24.35 35.94 12.77
N GLU A 454 24.76 36.93 12.03
CA GLU A 454 24.43 37.05 10.62
C GLU A 454 25.13 35.97 9.79
N ILE A 455 26.42 35.70 10.04
CA ILE A 455 27.21 34.66 9.36
C ILE A 455 26.53 33.27 9.53
N TYR A 456 26.34 32.82 10.78
CA TYR A 456 25.74 31.47 10.93
C TYR A 456 24.28 31.40 10.49
N SER A 457 23.53 32.50 10.59
CA SER A 457 22.16 32.58 10.08
C SER A 457 22.11 32.48 8.54
N SER A 458 23.11 33.07 7.85
CA SER A 458 23.21 32.96 6.39
C SER A 458 23.50 31.54 5.95
N TRP A 459 24.42 30.83 6.63
CA TRP A 459 24.70 29.42 6.38
C TRP A 459 23.50 28.53 6.72
N SER A 460 22.81 28.81 7.82
CA SER A 460 21.59 28.10 8.20
C SER A 460 20.49 28.33 7.18
N ARG A 461 20.31 29.56 6.66
CA ARG A 461 19.37 29.86 5.53
C ARG A 461 19.73 29.12 4.25
N SER A 462 21.03 28.84 4.05
CA SER A 462 21.52 28.03 2.93
C SER A 462 21.41 26.51 3.15
N GLY A 463 20.72 26.07 4.21
CA GLY A 463 20.43 24.67 4.47
C GLY A 463 21.49 23.88 5.23
N TYR A 464 22.54 24.54 5.72
CA TYR A 464 23.58 23.89 6.51
C TYR A 464 23.22 23.85 8.00
N ARG A 465 23.55 22.75 8.66
CA ARG A 465 23.65 22.74 10.13
C ARG A 465 24.99 23.35 10.50
N VAL A 466 25.01 24.24 11.47
CA VAL A 466 26.20 24.96 11.89
C VAL A 466 26.46 24.66 13.36
N ILE A 467 27.72 24.38 13.72
CA ILE A 467 28.19 24.40 15.10
C ILE A 467 29.28 25.43 15.25
N GLY A 468 29.36 26.02 16.44
CA GLY A 468 30.45 26.87 16.84
C GLY A 468 31.53 26.09 17.60
N VAL A 469 32.77 26.57 17.54
CA VAL A 469 33.93 26.04 18.25
C VAL A 469 34.61 27.17 19.02
N GLY A 470 34.84 26.95 20.31
CA GLY A 470 35.57 27.84 21.16
C GLY A 470 36.67 27.12 21.94
N VAL A 471 37.69 27.83 22.35
CA VAL A 471 38.83 27.31 23.11
C VAL A 471 39.26 28.27 24.21
N LYS A 472 39.75 27.71 25.29
CA LYS A 472 40.38 28.47 26.37
C LYS A 472 41.67 27.76 26.81
N GLU A 473 42.78 28.49 26.89
CA GLU A 473 44.01 28.01 27.54
C GLU A 473 43.84 28.14 29.06
N LEU A 474 44.03 27.02 29.77
CA LEU A 474 43.85 26.96 31.22
C LEU A 474 45.13 27.39 31.93
N SER A 475 45.01 28.28 32.89
CA SER A 475 46.11 28.73 33.70
C SER A 475 46.51 27.69 34.78
N GLU A 476 47.80 27.81 35.32
CA GLU A 476 48.26 26.92 36.40
C GLU A 476 47.36 27.00 37.64
N GLU A 477 46.73 28.13 37.90
CA GLU A 477 45.77 28.31 38.98
C GLU A 477 44.46 27.56 38.81
N GLU A 478 44.05 27.34 37.58
CA GLU A 478 42.84 26.57 37.22
C GLU A 478 43.10 25.06 37.24
N LEU A 479 44.36 24.63 37.22
CA LEU A 479 44.82 23.24 37.16
C LEU A 479 45.13 22.63 38.54
N LYS A 480 44.48 23.05 39.61
CA LYS A 480 44.75 22.52 40.95
C LYS A 480 44.58 20.98 41.00
N PRO A 481 45.51 20.25 41.69
CA PRO A 481 45.41 18.81 41.81
C PRO A 481 44.06 18.38 42.40
N GLY A 482 43.34 17.49 41.65
CA GLY A 482 42.02 16.98 42.03
C GLY A 482 40.81 17.84 41.63
N LYS A 483 40.99 18.98 40.95
CA LYS A 483 39.86 19.76 40.40
C LYS A 483 39.15 18.95 39.30
N LYS A 484 37.85 18.79 39.45
CA LYS A 484 36.97 18.30 38.39
C LYS A 484 36.33 19.48 37.68
N PHE A 485 36.50 19.58 36.38
CA PHE A 485 35.87 20.58 35.54
C PHE A 485 34.36 20.33 35.42
N SER A 486 33.58 21.38 35.48
CA SER A 486 32.14 21.40 35.49
C SER A 486 31.58 22.31 34.39
N PRO A 487 30.30 22.33 34.11
CA PRO A 487 29.67 23.27 33.20
C PRO A 487 29.94 24.76 33.54
N GLU A 488 30.23 25.09 34.80
CA GLU A 488 30.52 26.44 35.25
C GLU A 488 31.89 26.93 34.75
N ASP A 489 32.82 26.03 34.44
CA ASP A 489 34.13 26.35 33.89
C ASP A 489 34.12 26.72 32.40
N GLU A 490 32.98 26.51 31.73
CA GLU A 490 32.77 26.84 30.30
C GLU A 490 32.54 28.34 30.06
N ASN A 491 33.34 29.19 30.66
CA ASN A 491 33.26 30.64 30.54
C ASN A 491 34.61 31.25 30.12
N GLY A 492 34.55 32.42 29.47
CA GLY A 492 35.75 33.16 29.05
C GLY A 492 36.50 32.45 27.91
N LEU A 493 35.80 31.75 27.07
CA LEU A 493 36.35 31.10 25.87
C LEU A 493 36.68 32.13 24.79
N THR A 494 37.58 31.77 23.88
CA THR A 494 37.84 32.49 22.63
C THR A 494 37.12 31.75 21.52
N PHE A 495 36.25 32.43 20.80
CA PHE A 495 35.54 31.84 19.65
C PHE A 495 36.49 31.70 18.47
N ILE A 496 36.60 30.50 17.88
CA ILE A 496 37.57 30.20 16.82
C ILE A 496 36.91 30.16 15.44
N GLY A 497 35.65 29.66 15.35
CA GLY A 497 34.95 29.54 14.07
C GLY A 497 33.80 28.58 14.06
N PHE A 498 33.39 28.24 12.84
CA PHE A 498 32.22 27.41 12.57
C PHE A 498 32.57 26.16 11.78
N VAL A 499 31.81 25.08 12.01
CA VAL A 499 31.81 23.90 11.18
C VAL A 499 30.39 23.71 10.63
N THR A 500 30.29 23.54 9.31
CA THR A 500 28.99 23.33 8.65
C THR A 500 28.83 21.90 8.20
N PHE A 501 27.60 21.40 8.27
CA PHE A 501 27.24 20.04 7.92
C PHE A 501 26.06 20.04 6.94
N LEU A 502 26.10 19.07 6.04
CA LEU A 502 25.04 18.81 5.10
C LEU A 502 24.67 17.32 5.15
N ASP A 503 23.40 17.02 5.02
CA ASP A 503 22.92 15.69 4.68
C ASP A 503 22.71 15.65 3.15
N PRO A 504 23.61 15.04 2.37
CA PRO A 504 23.60 15.17 0.92
C PRO A 504 22.37 14.53 0.28
N PRO A 505 21.82 15.14 -0.79
CA PRO A 505 20.71 14.56 -1.51
C PRO A 505 21.13 13.28 -2.23
N LYS A 506 20.23 12.28 -2.27
CA LYS A 506 20.47 11.03 -3.00
C LYS A 506 20.57 11.27 -4.50
N LYS A 507 21.56 10.69 -5.14
CA LYS A 507 21.80 10.79 -6.59
C LYS A 507 20.65 10.25 -7.44
N ASP A 508 19.86 9.30 -6.91
CA ASP A 508 18.69 8.74 -7.60
C ASP A 508 17.41 9.55 -7.38
N ALA A 509 17.36 10.48 -6.41
CA ALA A 509 16.20 11.32 -6.15
C ALA A 509 15.81 12.16 -7.37
N ILE A 510 16.78 12.79 -8.05
CA ILE A 510 16.52 13.59 -9.27
C ILE A 510 15.87 12.75 -10.38
N LYS A 511 16.35 11.52 -10.59
CA LYS A 511 15.78 10.58 -11.57
C LYS A 511 14.35 10.14 -11.17
N ALA A 512 14.12 9.94 -9.87
CA ALA A 512 12.82 9.59 -9.35
C ALA A 512 11.80 10.72 -9.52
N MET A 513 12.20 11.99 -9.30
CA MET A 513 11.34 13.16 -9.58
C MET A 513 10.86 13.18 -11.02
N ALA A 514 11.77 12.96 -11.98
CA ALA A 514 11.39 12.89 -13.39
C ALA A 514 10.44 11.71 -13.69
N ALA A 515 10.59 10.57 -12.99
CA ALA A 515 9.69 9.42 -13.14
C ALA A 515 8.30 9.74 -12.56
N PHE A 516 8.20 10.33 -11.37
CA PHE A 516 6.92 10.71 -10.75
C PHE A 516 6.15 11.72 -11.60
N ARG A 517 6.81 12.75 -12.13
CA ARG A 517 6.17 13.69 -13.08
C ARG A 517 5.60 12.97 -14.31
N ARG A 518 6.34 12.00 -14.90
CA ARG A 518 5.86 11.19 -16.04
C ARG A 518 4.66 10.32 -15.67
N LEU A 519 4.58 9.88 -14.41
CA LEU A 519 3.50 9.06 -13.87
C LEU A 519 2.35 9.92 -13.32
N ARG A 520 2.44 11.24 -13.39
CA ARG A 520 1.47 12.19 -12.81
C ARG A 520 1.23 11.91 -11.32
N ILE A 521 2.33 11.87 -10.57
CA ILE A 521 2.32 11.75 -9.11
C ILE A 521 2.91 13.03 -8.58
N ASP A 522 2.13 13.75 -7.77
CA ASP A 522 2.57 14.94 -7.07
C ASP A 522 3.32 14.53 -5.80
N LEU A 523 4.51 15.10 -5.61
CA LEU A 523 5.31 14.83 -4.43
C LEU A 523 5.11 15.94 -3.41
N LYS A 524 4.73 15.56 -2.18
CA LYS A 524 4.63 16.48 -1.04
C LYS A 524 5.62 16.07 0.05
N ILE A 525 6.42 17.05 0.51
CA ILE A 525 7.41 16.83 1.56
C ILE A 525 6.83 17.31 2.89
N ILE A 526 6.82 16.43 3.89
CA ILE A 526 6.29 16.71 5.22
C ILE A 526 7.37 16.36 6.23
N SER A 527 8.09 17.36 6.74
CA SER A 527 9.28 17.18 7.59
C SER A 527 9.15 17.88 8.94
N GLY A 528 9.76 17.30 9.97
CA GLY A 528 9.97 17.97 11.25
C GLY A 528 11.13 18.96 11.25
N ASP A 529 11.93 19.01 10.17
CA ASP A 529 13.13 19.85 10.06
C ASP A 529 12.82 21.34 9.81
N ASP A 530 13.86 22.16 9.87
CA ASP A 530 13.80 23.61 9.60
C ASP A 530 13.33 23.92 8.18
N PRO A 531 12.50 24.96 7.98
CA PRO A 531 11.95 25.31 6.66
C PRO A 531 13.03 25.62 5.62
N ASN A 532 14.12 26.28 6.00
CA ASN A 532 15.19 26.66 5.06
C ASN A 532 15.97 25.43 4.59
N VAL A 533 16.31 24.55 5.54
CA VAL A 533 16.98 23.26 5.24
C VAL A 533 16.11 22.40 4.31
N THR A 534 14.82 22.34 4.61
CA THR A 534 13.86 21.57 3.81
C THR A 534 13.72 22.15 2.39
N ALA A 535 13.63 23.47 2.27
CA ALA A 535 13.55 24.14 0.99
C ALA A 535 14.79 23.90 0.12
N GLU A 536 15.99 23.96 0.70
CA GLU A 536 17.24 23.77 -0.04
C GLU A 536 17.39 22.33 -0.53
N VAL A 537 17.07 21.34 0.29
CA VAL A 537 17.07 19.94 -0.13
C VAL A 537 16.05 19.72 -1.27
N CYS A 538 14.85 20.30 -1.20
CA CYS A 538 13.86 20.23 -2.29
C CYS A 538 14.39 20.80 -3.60
N ARG A 539 15.05 21.98 -3.55
CA ARG A 539 15.64 22.61 -4.74
C ARG A 539 16.79 21.77 -5.33
N SER A 540 17.66 21.22 -4.47
CA SER A 540 18.80 20.40 -4.90
C SER A 540 18.39 19.12 -5.63
N VAL A 541 17.22 18.54 -5.32
CA VAL A 541 16.66 17.38 -6.03
C VAL A 541 15.77 17.77 -7.22
N GLY A 542 15.61 19.07 -7.51
CA GLY A 542 14.82 19.60 -8.62
C GLY A 542 13.31 19.60 -8.36
N LEU A 543 12.88 19.60 -7.09
CA LEU A 543 11.48 19.81 -6.71
C LEU A 543 11.20 21.33 -6.66
N GLN A 544 10.25 21.79 -7.45
CA GLN A 544 9.77 23.16 -7.39
C GLN A 544 8.88 23.32 -6.15
N ILE A 545 9.09 24.44 -5.42
CA ILE A 545 8.26 24.75 -4.24
C ILE A 545 7.01 25.47 -4.75
N GLU A 546 5.90 24.76 -4.69
CA GLU A 546 4.59 25.28 -5.09
C GLU A 546 4.06 26.27 -4.03
N GLY A 547 3.26 27.26 -4.46
CA GLY A 547 2.80 28.33 -3.60
C GLY A 547 3.89 29.33 -3.17
N GLY A 548 5.12 29.17 -3.68
CA GLY A 548 6.25 30.11 -3.52
C GLY A 548 6.91 30.07 -2.13
N ARG A 549 6.40 29.32 -1.15
CA ARG A 549 6.94 29.22 0.22
C ARG A 549 6.72 27.84 0.85
N VAL A 550 7.48 27.57 1.89
CA VAL A 550 7.32 26.41 2.78
C VAL A 550 6.28 26.77 3.86
N ILE A 551 5.35 25.90 4.12
CA ILE A 551 4.36 26.04 5.22
C ILE A 551 4.94 25.42 6.47
N THR A 552 4.80 26.11 7.61
CA THR A 552 5.28 25.63 8.90
C THR A 552 4.18 25.01 9.76
N GLY A 553 4.56 24.12 10.68
CA GLY A 553 3.62 23.49 11.62
C GLY A 553 2.84 24.52 12.44
N SER A 554 3.48 25.64 12.86
CA SER A 554 2.80 26.72 13.58
C SER A 554 1.74 27.44 12.74
N GLU A 555 1.89 27.51 11.43
CA GLU A 555 0.85 28.05 10.53
C GLU A 555 -0.32 27.08 10.40
N LEU A 556 -0.10 25.78 10.50
CA LEU A 556 -1.15 24.76 10.44
C LEU A 556 -2.04 24.73 11.69
N GLU A 557 -1.51 25.03 12.88
CA GLU A 557 -2.23 24.99 14.16
C GLU A 557 -3.46 25.90 14.23
N GLY A 558 -3.47 27.03 13.50
CA GLY A 558 -4.59 27.99 13.49
C GLY A 558 -5.61 27.78 12.41
N MET A 559 -5.47 26.76 11.55
CA MET A 559 -6.34 26.56 10.37
C MET A 559 -7.55 25.70 10.68
N ASP A 560 -8.70 26.11 10.18
CA ASP A 560 -9.86 25.22 10.14
C ASP A 560 -9.72 24.16 9.04
N GLY A 561 -10.60 23.13 9.07
CA GLY A 561 -10.52 22.02 8.13
C GLY A 561 -10.64 22.42 6.65
N GLU A 562 -11.38 23.49 6.30
CA GLU A 562 -11.50 23.95 4.91
C GLU A 562 -10.26 24.75 4.47
N GLN A 563 -9.69 25.57 5.36
CA GLN A 563 -8.44 26.28 5.12
C GLN A 563 -7.28 25.29 4.92
N LEU A 564 -7.19 24.26 5.77
CA LEU A 564 -6.20 23.20 5.62
C LEU A 564 -6.32 22.49 4.25
N LYS A 565 -7.53 22.17 3.80
CA LYS A 565 -7.79 21.57 2.49
C LYS A 565 -7.29 22.43 1.34
N GLU A 566 -7.46 23.74 1.44
CA GLU A 566 -6.99 24.68 0.42
C GLU A 566 -5.45 24.78 0.42
N VAL A 567 -4.84 24.85 1.62
CA VAL A 567 -3.39 24.97 1.77
C VAL A 567 -2.66 23.73 1.27
N VAL A 568 -3.15 22.52 1.56
CA VAL A 568 -2.52 21.27 1.11
C VAL A 568 -2.60 21.08 -0.41
N GLU A 569 -3.56 21.73 -1.09
CA GLU A 569 -3.62 21.74 -2.55
C GLU A 569 -2.56 22.67 -3.17
N LYS A 570 -2.41 23.88 -2.60
CA LYS A 570 -1.56 24.94 -3.15
C LYS A 570 -0.08 24.76 -2.85
N HIS A 571 0.25 24.02 -1.80
CA HIS A 571 1.63 23.86 -1.31
C HIS A 571 2.06 22.40 -1.30
N ASN A 572 3.34 22.16 -1.56
CA ASN A 572 3.92 20.83 -1.61
C ASN A 572 5.07 20.61 -0.61
N VAL A 573 5.43 21.62 0.21
CA VAL A 573 6.50 21.50 1.20
C VAL A 573 6.03 22.04 2.55
N PHE A 574 6.07 21.17 3.57
CA PHE A 574 5.66 21.42 4.95
C PHE A 574 6.84 21.13 5.88
N ALA A 575 7.16 22.05 6.78
CA ALA A 575 8.32 21.97 7.68
C ALA A 575 7.95 22.21 9.14
N ARG A 576 8.75 21.74 10.09
CA ARG A 576 8.49 21.76 11.55
C ARG A 576 7.10 21.18 11.89
N VAL A 577 6.70 20.12 11.20
CA VAL A 577 5.39 19.48 11.35
C VAL A 577 5.46 18.39 12.41
N THR A 578 4.49 18.38 13.34
CA THR A 578 4.35 17.30 14.33
C THR A 578 3.79 16.01 13.70
N PRO A 579 3.90 14.85 14.36
CA PRO A 579 3.30 13.61 13.88
C PRO A 579 1.79 13.72 13.67
N GLU A 580 1.07 14.43 14.54
CA GLU A 580 -0.37 14.66 14.46
C GLU A 580 -0.72 15.50 13.25
N GLN A 581 0.03 16.57 12.99
CA GLN A 581 -0.14 17.44 11.83
C GLN A 581 0.16 16.70 10.50
N LYS A 582 1.12 15.75 10.49
CA LYS A 582 1.33 14.86 9.33
C LYS A 582 0.04 14.11 8.98
N VAL A 583 -0.65 13.57 9.99
CA VAL A 583 -1.93 12.86 9.83
C VAL A 583 -3.02 13.80 9.29
N GLU A 584 -3.10 15.03 9.80
CA GLU A 584 -4.09 16.02 9.36
C GLU A 584 -3.90 16.41 7.88
N VAL A 585 -2.66 16.65 7.46
CA VAL A 585 -2.32 16.93 6.05
C VAL A 585 -2.75 15.78 5.14
N ILE A 586 -2.46 14.53 5.53
CA ILE A 586 -2.85 13.34 4.75
C ILE A 586 -4.38 13.21 4.68
N LYS A 587 -5.09 13.41 5.81
CA LYS A 587 -6.56 13.39 5.84
C LYS A 587 -7.16 14.44 4.93
N ALA A 588 -6.66 15.68 4.98
CA ALA A 588 -7.14 16.77 4.14
C ALA A 588 -6.96 16.46 2.64
N LEU A 589 -5.81 15.90 2.24
CA LEU A 589 -5.56 15.46 0.86
C LEU A 589 -6.54 14.33 0.43
N ARG A 590 -6.80 13.35 1.31
CA ARG A 590 -7.76 12.28 1.04
C ARG A 590 -9.19 12.79 0.94
N GLU A 591 -9.57 13.76 1.78
CA GLU A 591 -10.86 14.41 1.73
C GLU A 591 -11.06 15.24 0.46
N ASN A 592 -9.97 15.85 -0.06
CA ASN A 592 -9.95 16.51 -1.38
C ASN A 592 -10.09 15.52 -2.55
N GLY A 593 -9.92 14.23 -2.30
CA GLY A 593 -10.13 13.17 -3.29
C GLY A 593 -8.90 12.54 -3.87
N HIS A 594 -7.72 12.88 -3.33
CA HIS A 594 -6.48 12.24 -3.73
C HIS A 594 -6.38 10.80 -3.22
N ALA A 595 -5.63 9.98 -3.96
CA ALA A 595 -5.13 8.70 -3.49
C ALA A 595 -3.71 8.91 -2.97
N VAL A 596 -3.59 8.96 -1.64
CA VAL A 596 -2.37 9.40 -0.97
C VAL A 596 -1.50 8.21 -0.55
N GLY A 597 -0.27 8.15 -1.07
CA GLY A 597 0.78 7.31 -0.52
C GLY A 597 1.61 8.09 0.51
N PHE A 598 2.05 7.42 1.56
CA PHE A 598 3.00 7.99 2.52
C PHE A 598 4.22 7.08 2.66
N LEU A 599 5.41 7.66 2.52
CA LEU A 599 6.68 6.97 2.75
C LEU A 599 7.32 7.45 4.04
N GLY A 600 7.50 6.53 5.00
CA GLY A 600 8.11 6.79 6.29
C GLY A 600 8.89 5.59 6.83
N ASP A 601 9.87 5.84 7.72
CA ASP A 601 10.72 4.80 8.31
C ASP A 601 10.93 4.95 9.84
N GLY A 602 10.41 6.03 10.44
CA GLY A 602 10.48 6.31 11.86
C GLY A 602 9.25 5.89 12.67
N VAL A 603 9.38 5.87 13.99
CA VAL A 603 8.24 5.64 14.92
C VAL A 603 7.15 6.71 14.72
N ASN A 604 7.56 7.96 14.54
CA ASN A 604 6.68 9.12 14.35
C ASN A 604 5.86 9.08 13.06
N ASP A 605 6.23 8.21 12.11
CA ASP A 605 5.56 8.07 10.82
C ASP A 605 4.45 7.00 10.85
N ALA A 606 4.41 6.14 11.87
CA ALA A 606 3.46 5.03 11.93
C ALA A 606 1.97 5.46 11.84
N PRO A 607 1.51 6.54 12.51
CA PRO A 607 0.15 7.02 12.33
C PRO A 607 -0.15 7.49 10.90
N ALA A 608 0.80 8.18 10.26
CA ALA A 608 0.70 8.66 8.88
C ALA A 608 0.66 7.49 7.87
N LEU A 609 1.48 6.46 8.08
CA LEU A 609 1.47 5.22 7.30
C LEU A 609 0.11 4.52 7.34
N ARG A 610 -0.52 4.42 8.52
CA ARG A 610 -1.82 3.75 8.68
C ARG A 610 -2.99 4.52 8.08
N ILE A 611 -2.95 5.85 8.12
CA ILE A 611 -4.05 6.67 7.62
C ILE A 611 -3.99 6.92 6.11
N SER A 612 -2.83 6.78 5.47
CA SER A 612 -2.68 6.89 4.02
C SER A 612 -3.42 5.77 3.28
N ASP A 613 -3.73 5.96 2.00
CA ASP A 613 -4.31 4.90 1.17
C ASP A 613 -3.28 3.80 0.89
N VAL A 614 -1.98 4.18 0.83
CA VAL A 614 -0.85 3.25 0.72
C VAL A 614 0.26 3.67 1.67
N GLY A 615 0.43 2.95 2.77
CA GLY A 615 1.59 3.07 3.65
C GLY A 615 2.80 2.37 3.05
N ILE A 616 3.89 3.09 2.82
CA ILE A 616 5.14 2.58 2.23
C ILE A 616 6.26 2.74 3.25
N SER A 617 7.01 1.67 3.52
CA SER A 617 8.20 1.73 4.38
C SER A 617 9.39 1.03 3.72
N VAL A 618 10.51 0.98 4.40
CA VAL A 618 11.75 0.35 3.91
C VAL A 618 12.16 -0.81 4.82
N ASP A 619 12.98 -1.74 4.33
CA ASP A 619 13.47 -2.89 5.10
C ASP A 619 14.33 -2.50 6.31
N THR A 620 14.99 -1.34 6.23
CA THR A 620 15.82 -0.78 7.32
C THR A 620 15.03 0.08 8.30
N ALA A 621 13.72 0.27 8.10
CA ALA A 621 12.86 1.02 9.01
C ALA A 621 12.70 0.32 10.37
N VAL A 622 12.28 1.08 11.37
CA VAL A 622 11.88 0.52 12.67
C VAL A 622 10.66 -0.40 12.50
N ASP A 623 10.53 -1.39 13.36
CA ASP A 623 9.51 -2.43 13.21
C ASP A 623 8.08 -1.88 13.26
N VAL A 624 7.83 -0.87 14.09
CA VAL A 624 6.55 -0.15 14.16
C VAL A 624 6.16 0.46 12.82
N ALA A 625 7.11 1.07 12.09
CA ALA A 625 6.86 1.63 10.77
C ALA A 625 6.62 0.53 9.73
N LYS A 626 7.40 -0.57 9.79
CA LYS A 626 7.19 -1.75 8.92
C LYS A 626 5.83 -2.39 9.17
N ASP A 627 5.39 -2.44 10.44
CA ASP A 627 4.07 -3.00 10.78
C ASP A 627 2.93 -2.15 10.26
N ALA A 628 3.03 -0.83 10.42
CA ALA A 628 2.05 0.13 9.95
C ALA A 628 1.95 0.20 8.41
N ALA A 629 3.02 -0.18 7.68
CA ALA A 629 3.09 -0.07 6.23
C ALA A 629 2.40 -1.24 5.51
N ASP A 630 1.81 -0.95 4.35
CA ASP A 630 1.23 -1.92 3.41
C ASP A 630 2.28 -2.51 2.47
N ILE A 631 3.30 -1.72 2.15
CA ILE A 631 4.36 -2.07 1.20
C ILE A 631 5.72 -1.79 1.84
N ILE A 632 6.66 -2.72 1.64
CA ILE A 632 8.05 -2.58 2.11
C ILE A 632 9.00 -2.60 0.91
N LEU A 633 9.85 -1.58 0.83
CA LEU A 633 10.89 -1.48 -0.19
C LEU A 633 12.18 -2.14 0.33
N LEU A 634 12.71 -3.12 -0.41
CA LEU A 634 13.99 -3.78 -0.09
C LEU A 634 15.21 -2.90 -0.44
N GLN A 635 15.00 -1.71 -0.94
CA GLN A 635 16.01 -0.70 -1.19
C GLN A 635 15.42 0.67 -0.91
N LYS A 636 16.09 1.47 -0.10
CA LYS A 636 15.68 2.84 0.25
C LYS A 636 15.92 3.80 -0.92
N ARG A 637 15.22 3.56 -2.06
CA ARG A 637 15.33 4.34 -3.30
C ARG A 637 13.94 4.70 -3.83
N LEU A 638 13.71 5.98 -4.09
CA LEU A 638 12.43 6.48 -4.62
C LEU A 638 12.07 5.89 -5.99
N GLY A 639 13.04 5.59 -6.85
CA GLY A 639 12.82 4.95 -8.14
C GLY A 639 12.16 3.57 -8.06
N VAL A 640 12.28 2.87 -6.92
CA VAL A 640 11.62 1.58 -6.67
C VAL A 640 10.12 1.77 -6.53
N ILE A 641 9.66 2.88 -5.93
CA ILE A 641 8.22 3.23 -5.82
C ILE A 641 7.61 3.40 -7.21
N ALA A 642 8.30 4.13 -8.11
CA ALA A 642 7.83 4.31 -9.49
C ALA A 642 7.61 2.97 -10.22
N ASN A 643 8.49 1.99 -9.97
CA ASN A 643 8.30 0.63 -10.49
C ASN A 643 7.07 -0.05 -9.89
N GLY A 644 6.82 0.12 -8.58
CA GLY A 644 5.62 -0.36 -7.90
C GLY A 644 4.35 0.20 -8.52
N VAL A 645 4.30 1.52 -8.73
CA VAL A 645 3.16 2.21 -9.37
C VAL A 645 2.90 1.68 -10.78
N ILE A 646 3.94 1.50 -11.60
CA ILE A 646 3.79 0.97 -12.96
C ILE A 646 3.20 -0.45 -12.94
N GLU A 647 3.68 -1.31 -12.05
CA GLU A 647 3.13 -2.68 -11.93
C GLU A 647 1.71 -2.67 -11.37
N GLY A 648 1.41 -1.84 -10.36
CA GLY A 648 0.05 -1.66 -9.83
C GLY A 648 -0.93 -1.22 -10.94
N ARG A 649 -0.57 -0.22 -11.73
CA ARG A 649 -1.38 0.24 -12.90
C ARG A 649 -1.55 -0.84 -13.96
N ARG A 650 -0.54 -1.70 -14.16
CA ARG A 650 -0.63 -2.82 -15.09
C ARG A 650 -1.63 -3.87 -14.62
N ILE A 651 -1.58 -4.21 -13.33
CA ILE A 651 -2.48 -5.19 -12.73
C ILE A 651 -3.91 -4.67 -12.79
N PHE A 652 -4.14 -3.43 -12.36
CA PHE A 652 -5.44 -2.78 -12.45
C PHE A 652 -5.98 -2.75 -13.90
N GLY A 653 -5.11 -2.39 -14.87
CA GLY A 653 -5.46 -2.40 -16.29
C GLY A 653 -5.92 -3.76 -16.79
N ASN A 654 -5.25 -4.84 -16.39
CA ASN A 654 -5.66 -6.20 -16.76
C ASN A 654 -6.97 -6.62 -16.07
N THR A 655 -7.18 -6.22 -14.81
CA THR A 655 -8.46 -6.44 -14.12
C THR A 655 -9.62 -5.74 -14.85
N ILE A 656 -9.45 -4.49 -15.24
CA ILE A 656 -10.46 -3.74 -16.02
C ILE A 656 -10.71 -4.39 -17.37
N LYS A 657 -9.67 -4.87 -18.08
CA LYS A 657 -9.85 -5.60 -19.35
C LYS A 657 -10.69 -6.86 -19.18
N TYR A 658 -10.40 -7.65 -18.13
CA TYR A 658 -11.18 -8.84 -17.82
C TYR A 658 -12.65 -8.47 -17.59
N VAL A 659 -12.91 -7.53 -16.66
CA VAL A 659 -14.28 -7.12 -16.33
C VAL A 659 -15.03 -6.62 -17.57
N LEU A 660 -14.38 -5.78 -18.37
CA LEU A 660 -14.98 -5.21 -19.58
C LEU A 660 -15.37 -6.28 -20.60
N ASN A 661 -14.48 -7.25 -20.86
CA ASN A 661 -14.74 -8.33 -21.82
C ASN A 661 -15.85 -9.26 -21.32
N THR A 662 -15.72 -9.78 -20.09
CA THR A 662 -16.69 -10.71 -19.51
C THR A 662 -18.08 -10.10 -19.41
N LEU A 663 -18.20 -8.84 -18.96
CA LEU A 663 -19.50 -8.17 -18.86
C LEU A 663 -20.15 -7.96 -20.21
N SER A 664 -19.37 -7.53 -21.21
CA SER A 664 -19.90 -7.26 -22.55
C SER A 664 -20.38 -8.55 -23.23
N ALA A 665 -19.61 -9.63 -23.13
CA ALA A 665 -19.95 -10.93 -23.67
C ALA A 665 -21.18 -11.53 -22.97
N ASN A 666 -21.14 -11.62 -21.63
CA ASN A 666 -22.24 -12.23 -20.86
C ASN A 666 -23.56 -11.46 -21.02
N PHE A 667 -23.52 -10.12 -21.05
CA PHE A 667 -24.72 -9.32 -21.28
C PHE A 667 -25.27 -9.52 -22.70
N GLY A 668 -24.40 -9.59 -23.72
CA GLY A 668 -24.79 -9.87 -25.09
C GLY A 668 -25.45 -11.24 -25.21
N ASN A 669 -24.81 -12.28 -24.73
CA ASN A 669 -25.35 -13.65 -24.77
C ASN A 669 -26.70 -13.75 -24.05
N MET A 670 -26.84 -13.13 -22.88
CA MET A 670 -28.06 -13.10 -22.10
C MET A 670 -29.21 -12.47 -22.88
N LEU A 671 -28.95 -11.31 -23.45
CA LEU A 671 -29.94 -10.56 -24.20
C LEU A 671 -30.36 -11.35 -25.49
N THR A 672 -29.38 -11.94 -26.16
CA THR A 672 -29.60 -12.82 -27.32
C THR A 672 -30.47 -13.99 -26.95
N VAL A 673 -30.14 -14.69 -25.86
CA VAL A 673 -30.93 -15.87 -25.42
C VAL A 673 -32.36 -15.46 -25.05
N ALA A 674 -32.52 -14.31 -24.39
CA ALA A 674 -33.85 -13.80 -24.05
C ALA A 674 -34.71 -13.54 -25.30
N PHE A 675 -34.14 -12.86 -26.30
CA PHE A 675 -34.84 -12.66 -27.58
C PHE A 675 -35.08 -13.96 -28.34
N ALA A 676 -34.07 -14.82 -28.43
CA ALA A 676 -34.18 -16.11 -29.13
C ALA A 676 -35.25 -17.01 -28.50
N SER A 677 -35.40 -16.98 -27.17
CA SER A 677 -36.43 -17.71 -26.46
C SER A 677 -37.87 -17.32 -26.86
N VAL A 678 -38.08 -16.09 -27.33
CA VAL A 678 -39.38 -15.61 -27.80
C VAL A 678 -39.56 -15.86 -29.30
N LEU A 679 -38.47 -15.68 -30.08
CA LEU A 679 -38.52 -15.71 -31.57
C LEU A 679 -38.47 -17.10 -32.18
N LEU A 680 -37.87 -18.09 -31.50
CA LEU A 680 -37.70 -19.43 -32.00
C LEU A 680 -38.74 -20.39 -31.40
N PRO A 681 -39.25 -21.40 -32.14
CA PRO A 681 -40.17 -22.38 -31.61
C PRO A 681 -39.50 -23.47 -30.74
N PHE A 682 -38.20 -23.46 -30.62
CA PHE A 682 -37.40 -24.40 -29.83
C PHE A 682 -36.36 -23.66 -28.97
N ILE A 683 -35.78 -24.36 -27.97
CA ILE A 683 -34.72 -23.81 -27.10
C ILE A 683 -33.43 -23.63 -27.94
N PRO A 684 -32.87 -22.38 -28.00
CA PRO A 684 -31.78 -22.04 -28.90
C PRO A 684 -30.43 -22.71 -28.57
N LEU A 685 -30.16 -22.99 -27.28
CA LEU A 685 -29.05 -23.81 -26.78
C LEU A 685 -29.52 -24.65 -25.60
N LEU A 686 -29.04 -25.88 -25.52
CA LEU A 686 -29.34 -26.76 -24.39
C LEU A 686 -28.57 -26.27 -23.13
N PRO A 687 -29.04 -26.55 -21.91
CA PRO A 687 -28.36 -26.20 -20.68
C PRO A 687 -26.88 -26.62 -20.64
N THR A 688 -26.58 -27.85 -21.07
CA THR A 688 -25.24 -28.42 -21.18
C THR A 688 -24.35 -27.66 -22.17
N GLN A 689 -24.93 -27.19 -23.29
CA GLN A 689 -24.22 -26.38 -24.30
C GLN A 689 -23.91 -25.00 -23.78
N VAL A 690 -24.80 -24.33 -23.03
CA VAL A 690 -24.54 -23.03 -22.37
C VAL A 690 -23.39 -23.13 -21.38
N LEU A 691 -23.37 -24.17 -20.56
CA LEU A 691 -22.28 -24.39 -19.59
C LEU A 691 -20.94 -24.69 -20.28
N LEU A 692 -20.94 -25.45 -21.36
CA LEU A 692 -19.76 -25.73 -22.17
C LEU A 692 -19.20 -24.45 -22.82
N LEU A 693 -20.11 -23.60 -23.36
CA LEU A 693 -19.74 -22.31 -23.95
C LEU A 693 -18.96 -21.46 -22.94
N ASN A 694 -19.52 -21.31 -21.74
CA ASN A 694 -18.86 -20.52 -20.66
C ASN A 694 -17.50 -21.12 -20.25
N LEU A 695 -17.42 -22.44 -20.09
CA LEU A 695 -16.16 -23.10 -19.72
C LEU A 695 -15.06 -22.86 -20.78
N LEU A 696 -15.41 -22.88 -22.06
CA LEU A 696 -14.46 -22.67 -23.16
C LEU A 696 -14.06 -21.19 -23.28
N SER A 697 -15.00 -20.26 -23.16
CA SER A 697 -14.72 -18.81 -23.27
C SER A 697 -13.97 -18.26 -22.05
N ASP A 698 -14.19 -18.80 -20.86
CA ASP A 698 -13.49 -18.38 -19.64
C ASP A 698 -11.98 -18.70 -19.68
N ALA A 699 -11.54 -19.74 -20.36
CA ALA A 699 -10.15 -20.16 -20.38
C ALA A 699 -9.19 -19.09 -20.97
N PRO A 700 -9.44 -18.46 -22.13
CA PRO A 700 -8.66 -17.32 -22.61
C PRO A 700 -8.79 -16.07 -21.71
N LEU A 701 -10.00 -15.82 -21.19
CA LEU A 701 -10.26 -14.66 -20.32
C LEU A 701 -9.45 -14.71 -19.02
N LEU A 702 -9.24 -15.88 -18.43
CA LEU A 702 -8.34 -16.06 -17.29
C LEU A 702 -6.90 -15.59 -17.59
N MET A 703 -6.43 -15.80 -18.83
CA MET A 703 -5.07 -15.41 -19.24
C MET A 703 -4.92 -13.91 -19.51
N ILE A 704 -6.01 -13.13 -19.52
CA ILE A 704 -5.97 -11.65 -19.56
C ILE A 704 -5.16 -11.07 -18.38
N SER A 705 -5.12 -11.76 -17.25
CA SER A 705 -4.26 -11.41 -16.10
C SER A 705 -2.77 -11.28 -16.47
N THR A 706 -2.33 -11.97 -17.54
CA THR A 706 -0.96 -11.94 -18.03
C THR A 706 -0.75 -10.94 -19.17
N ASP A 707 -1.81 -10.28 -19.65
CA ASP A 707 -1.77 -9.46 -20.87
C ASP A 707 -0.91 -8.20 -20.74
N ASN A 708 -0.47 -7.68 -21.88
CA ASN A 708 0.29 -6.45 -21.93
C ASN A 708 -0.64 -5.23 -21.87
N VAL A 709 -0.29 -4.26 -21.02
CA VAL A 709 -1.03 -3.00 -20.89
C VAL A 709 -0.33 -1.91 -21.69
N ASP A 710 -1.10 -1.12 -22.42
CA ASP A 710 -0.60 -0.04 -23.27
C ASP A 710 0.15 1.02 -22.46
N LYS A 711 1.27 1.53 -22.98
CA LYS A 711 2.14 2.48 -22.27
C LYS A 711 1.41 3.76 -21.89
N GLU A 712 0.42 4.17 -22.68
CA GLU A 712 -0.38 5.37 -22.40
C GLU A 712 -1.27 5.20 -21.17
N TYR A 713 -1.80 4.01 -20.98
CA TYR A 713 -2.61 3.67 -19.82
C TYR A 713 -1.80 3.80 -18.51
N LEU A 714 -0.52 3.43 -18.54
CA LEU A 714 0.37 3.43 -17.38
C LEU A 714 0.82 4.83 -16.94
N LYS A 715 0.62 5.88 -17.76
CA LYS A 715 1.07 7.24 -17.48
C LYS A 715 0.26 7.97 -16.40
N SER A 716 -1.00 7.60 -16.20
CA SER A 716 -1.89 8.28 -15.25
C SER A 716 -2.63 7.30 -14.36
N PRO A 717 -2.94 7.68 -13.11
CA PRO A 717 -3.76 6.88 -12.23
C PRO A 717 -5.16 6.65 -12.83
N LYS A 718 -5.77 5.51 -12.54
CA LYS A 718 -7.09 5.12 -12.99
C LYS A 718 -7.89 4.56 -11.83
N ARG A 719 -9.16 4.92 -11.74
CA ARG A 719 -10.07 4.47 -10.66
C ARG A 719 -11.25 3.69 -11.23
N TRP A 720 -11.86 2.87 -10.40
CA TRP A 720 -13.09 2.16 -10.74
C TRP A 720 -14.20 3.16 -11.14
N ASN A 721 -14.76 2.96 -12.32
CA ASN A 721 -15.88 3.74 -12.80
C ASN A 721 -17.01 2.78 -13.22
N ILE A 722 -17.92 2.51 -12.29
CA ILE A 722 -19.05 1.58 -12.50
C ILE A 722 -19.91 2.08 -13.66
N ARG A 723 -20.09 3.39 -13.82
CA ARG A 723 -20.87 3.94 -14.93
C ARG A 723 -20.25 3.64 -16.28
N PHE A 724 -18.92 3.82 -16.40
CA PHE A 724 -18.19 3.42 -17.63
C PHE A 724 -18.35 1.94 -17.94
N LEU A 725 -18.21 1.08 -16.91
CA LEU A 725 -18.36 -0.37 -17.09
C LEU A 725 -19.79 -0.75 -17.52
N SER A 726 -20.82 -0.13 -16.92
CA SER A 726 -22.21 -0.36 -17.30
C SER A 726 -22.52 0.14 -18.71
N GLU A 727 -22.03 1.34 -19.08
CA GLU A 727 -22.21 1.88 -20.43
C GLU A 727 -21.48 1.04 -21.50
N ALA A 728 -20.27 0.53 -21.17
CA ALA A 728 -19.54 -0.36 -22.04
C ALA A 728 -20.20 -1.73 -22.19
N MET A 729 -20.67 -2.31 -21.08
CA MET A 729 -21.45 -3.56 -21.08
C MET A 729 -22.67 -3.45 -22.00
N MET A 730 -23.48 -2.41 -21.86
CA MET A 730 -24.65 -2.19 -22.71
C MET A 730 -24.24 -1.95 -24.17
N PHE A 731 -23.25 -1.10 -24.43
CA PHE A 731 -22.86 -0.74 -25.78
C PHE A 731 -22.30 -1.93 -26.56
N PHE A 732 -21.29 -2.62 -26.03
CA PHE A 732 -20.67 -3.75 -26.71
C PHE A 732 -21.58 -4.99 -26.70
N GLY A 733 -22.35 -5.22 -25.62
CA GLY A 733 -23.28 -6.32 -25.53
C GLY A 733 -24.44 -6.20 -26.51
N LEU A 734 -25.01 -5.01 -26.74
CA LEU A 734 -26.03 -4.78 -27.76
C LEU A 734 -25.52 -5.06 -29.19
N ILE A 735 -24.24 -4.67 -29.46
CA ILE A 735 -23.62 -4.98 -30.74
C ILE A 735 -23.44 -6.52 -30.89
N SER A 736 -23.00 -7.22 -29.84
CA SER A 736 -22.93 -8.70 -29.86
C SER A 736 -24.27 -9.30 -30.15
N THR A 737 -25.32 -8.93 -29.39
CA THR A 737 -26.70 -9.40 -29.60
C THR A 737 -27.19 -9.19 -31.04
N MET A 738 -26.85 -8.03 -31.64
CA MET A 738 -27.23 -7.76 -33.03
C MET A 738 -26.61 -8.80 -33.99
N PHE A 739 -25.34 -9.15 -33.81
CA PHE A 739 -24.65 -10.14 -34.66
C PHE A 739 -25.08 -11.57 -34.33
N ASP A 740 -25.37 -11.90 -33.10
CA ASP A 740 -25.96 -13.19 -32.72
C ASP A 740 -27.31 -13.39 -33.40
N LEU A 741 -28.20 -12.38 -33.34
CA LEU A 741 -29.50 -12.44 -34.01
C LEU A 741 -29.38 -12.52 -35.56
N LEU A 742 -28.38 -11.83 -36.12
CA LEU A 742 -28.05 -11.92 -37.53
C LEU A 742 -27.62 -13.37 -37.89
N THR A 743 -26.75 -13.96 -37.07
CA THR A 743 -26.32 -15.36 -37.23
C THR A 743 -27.48 -16.29 -37.11
N MET A 744 -28.35 -16.15 -36.11
CA MET A 744 -29.55 -16.98 -35.96
C MET A 744 -30.47 -16.90 -37.18
N GLN A 745 -30.67 -15.69 -37.71
CA GLN A 745 -31.52 -15.49 -38.91
C GLN A 745 -30.88 -16.11 -40.17
N ALA A 746 -29.58 -15.93 -40.35
CA ALA A 746 -28.83 -16.55 -41.44
C ALA A 746 -28.89 -18.08 -41.37
N LEU A 747 -28.65 -18.66 -40.18
CA LEU A 747 -28.77 -20.09 -39.93
C LEU A 747 -30.19 -20.60 -40.25
N ARG A 748 -31.20 -19.87 -39.75
CA ARG A 748 -32.60 -20.23 -40.00
C ARG A 748 -32.91 -20.28 -41.48
N ILE A 749 -32.59 -19.24 -42.26
CA ILE A 749 -32.87 -19.17 -43.69
C ILE A 749 -32.14 -20.28 -44.44
N LEU A 750 -30.87 -20.48 -44.19
CA LEU A 750 -30.04 -21.44 -44.93
C LEU A 750 -30.38 -22.90 -44.62
N LEU A 751 -30.64 -23.21 -43.35
CA LEU A 751 -31.01 -24.57 -42.97
C LEU A 751 -32.41 -24.93 -43.42
N GLN A 752 -33.35 -23.95 -43.50
CA GLN A 752 -34.67 -24.16 -44.04
C GLN A 752 -34.70 -24.52 -45.55
N LEU A 753 -33.61 -24.22 -46.29
CA LEU A 753 -33.48 -24.67 -47.70
C LEU A 753 -33.28 -26.16 -47.81
N HIS A 754 -32.85 -26.86 -46.76
CA HIS A 754 -32.48 -28.27 -46.80
C HIS A 754 -33.22 -29.13 -45.77
N TYR A 755 -33.72 -28.51 -44.67
CA TYR A 755 -34.32 -29.23 -43.53
C TYR A 755 -35.59 -28.53 -43.05
N ASP A 756 -36.54 -29.32 -42.57
CA ASP A 756 -37.73 -28.80 -41.92
C ASP A 756 -37.35 -28.17 -40.52
N LEU A 757 -37.99 -27.04 -40.18
CA LEU A 757 -37.75 -26.27 -38.97
C LEU A 757 -37.89 -27.11 -37.68
N ASN A 758 -38.78 -28.06 -37.65
CA ASN A 758 -39.05 -28.92 -36.49
C ASN A 758 -38.21 -30.20 -36.48
N SER A 759 -37.38 -30.45 -37.51
CA SER A 759 -36.53 -31.65 -37.54
C SER A 759 -35.39 -31.56 -36.50
N GLU A 760 -35.04 -32.68 -35.92
CA GLU A 760 -33.93 -32.76 -34.94
C GLU A 760 -32.60 -32.33 -35.57
N ILE A 761 -32.38 -32.68 -36.85
CA ILE A 761 -31.17 -32.29 -37.60
C ILE A 761 -31.08 -30.76 -37.77
N PHE A 762 -32.20 -30.09 -38.08
CA PHE A 762 -32.26 -28.65 -38.19
C PHE A 762 -31.83 -28.00 -36.83
N GLN A 763 -32.49 -28.44 -35.75
CA GLN A 763 -32.21 -27.89 -34.40
C GLN A 763 -30.77 -28.16 -33.98
N ALA A 764 -30.22 -29.34 -34.22
CA ALA A 764 -28.86 -29.70 -33.91
C ALA A 764 -27.84 -28.84 -34.69
N LEU A 765 -28.00 -28.67 -36.00
CA LEU A 765 -27.18 -27.84 -36.87
C LEU A 765 -27.29 -26.35 -36.49
N PHE A 766 -28.48 -25.87 -36.16
CA PHE A 766 -28.72 -24.52 -35.70
C PHE A 766 -27.97 -24.24 -34.42
N ARG A 767 -28.11 -25.11 -33.40
CA ARG A 767 -27.37 -25.02 -32.12
C ARG A 767 -25.86 -25.07 -32.31
N THR A 768 -25.38 -25.97 -33.18
CA THR A 768 -23.94 -26.08 -33.50
C THR A 768 -23.42 -24.82 -34.15
N GLY A 769 -24.14 -24.25 -35.13
CA GLY A 769 -23.73 -23.03 -35.83
C GLY A 769 -23.69 -21.80 -34.91
N TRP A 770 -24.73 -21.64 -34.09
CA TRP A 770 -24.72 -20.51 -33.12
C TRP A 770 -23.71 -20.69 -31.98
N PHE A 771 -23.56 -21.91 -31.44
CA PHE A 771 -22.52 -22.21 -30.45
C PHE A 771 -21.13 -21.88 -30.97
N LEU A 772 -20.82 -22.28 -32.24
CA LEU A 772 -19.54 -21.96 -32.87
C LEU A 772 -19.32 -20.47 -33.00
N GLU A 773 -20.33 -19.74 -33.45
CA GLU A 773 -20.25 -18.29 -33.60
C GLU A 773 -20.04 -17.62 -32.24
N SER A 774 -20.82 -17.98 -31.22
CA SER A 774 -20.78 -17.40 -29.91
C SER A 774 -19.41 -17.60 -29.22
N VAL A 775 -18.84 -18.84 -29.24
CA VAL A 775 -17.51 -19.09 -28.68
C VAL A 775 -16.43 -18.29 -29.41
N LEU A 776 -16.47 -18.29 -30.76
CA LEU A 776 -15.44 -17.59 -31.55
C LEU A 776 -15.58 -16.07 -31.44
N SER A 777 -16.81 -15.52 -31.40
CA SER A 777 -17.05 -14.10 -31.26
C SER A 777 -16.50 -13.60 -29.93
N GLU A 778 -16.74 -14.29 -28.81
CA GLU A 778 -16.19 -13.95 -27.49
C GLU A 778 -14.66 -13.96 -27.48
N MET A 779 -14.02 -14.95 -28.12
CA MET A 779 -12.57 -15.02 -28.24
C MET A 779 -12.00 -13.85 -29.05
N PHE A 780 -12.60 -13.54 -30.23
CA PHE A 780 -12.10 -12.45 -31.10
C PHE A 780 -12.37 -11.07 -30.51
N VAL A 781 -13.53 -10.86 -29.86
CA VAL A 781 -13.87 -9.61 -29.17
C VAL A 781 -12.84 -9.28 -28.10
N THR A 782 -12.32 -10.27 -27.38
CA THR A 782 -11.28 -10.10 -26.38
C THR A 782 -10.04 -9.40 -26.95
N PHE A 783 -9.60 -9.71 -28.15
CA PHE A 783 -8.46 -9.04 -28.80
C PHE A 783 -8.75 -7.60 -29.21
N SER A 784 -10.01 -7.25 -29.50
CA SER A 784 -10.40 -5.89 -29.85
C SER A 784 -10.61 -5.01 -28.62
N ILE A 785 -11.46 -5.42 -27.67
CA ILE A 785 -11.90 -4.58 -26.54
C ILE A 785 -10.83 -4.41 -25.47
N ARG A 786 -9.84 -5.32 -25.36
CA ARG A 786 -8.75 -5.23 -24.39
C ARG A 786 -7.88 -3.97 -24.53
N THR A 787 -8.00 -3.21 -25.61
CA THR A 787 -7.21 -2.02 -25.90
C THR A 787 -8.02 -0.93 -26.60
N HIS A 788 -7.76 0.34 -26.27
CA HIS A 788 -8.33 1.49 -26.99
C HIS A 788 -7.62 1.75 -28.34
N LEU A 789 -6.44 1.17 -28.53
CA LEU A 789 -5.68 1.24 -29.79
C LEU A 789 -6.25 0.24 -30.81
N PRO A 790 -5.98 0.39 -32.09
CA PRO A 790 -6.22 -0.66 -33.07
C PRO A 790 -5.55 -1.96 -32.61
N PHE A 791 -6.24 -3.10 -32.76
CA PHE A 791 -5.80 -4.40 -32.20
C PHE A 791 -4.35 -4.76 -32.58
N TYR A 792 -3.92 -4.44 -33.82
CA TYR A 792 -2.58 -4.73 -34.35
C TYR A 792 -1.47 -3.84 -33.75
N ARG A 793 -1.82 -2.73 -33.06
CA ARG A 793 -0.85 -1.85 -32.35
C ARG A 793 -0.63 -2.22 -30.89
N SER A 794 -1.49 -3.04 -30.32
CA SER A 794 -1.38 -3.52 -28.94
C SER A 794 -1.07 -5.02 -28.94
N LYS A 795 0.17 -5.38 -28.64
CA LYS A 795 0.61 -6.77 -28.65
C LYS A 795 -0.01 -7.56 -27.50
N PRO A 796 -0.78 -8.65 -27.75
CA PRO A 796 -1.31 -9.51 -26.71
C PRO A 796 -0.20 -10.33 -26.03
N SER A 797 -0.46 -10.89 -24.86
CA SER A 797 0.45 -11.85 -24.22
C SER A 797 0.47 -13.18 -24.97
N GLY A 798 1.61 -13.88 -24.94
CA GLY A 798 1.70 -15.19 -25.56
C GLY A 798 0.76 -16.23 -24.95
N TRP A 799 0.48 -16.10 -23.64
CA TRP A 799 -0.47 -16.97 -22.94
C TRP A 799 -1.91 -16.77 -23.41
N LEU A 800 -2.32 -15.51 -23.64
CA LEU A 800 -3.66 -15.19 -24.17
C LEU A 800 -3.85 -15.79 -25.58
N VAL A 801 -2.85 -15.61 -26.46
CA VAL A 801 -2.90 -16.16 -27.82
C VAL A 801 -2.92 -17.69 -27.78
N GLY A 802 -1.99 -18.32 -27.04
CA GLY A 802 -1.91 -19.78 -26.98
C GLY A 802 -3.14 -20.46 -26.40
N THR A 803 -3.77 -19.87 -25.37
CA THR A 803 -5.03 -20.41 -24.82
C THR A 803 -6.18 -20.25 -25.80
N THR A 804 -6.26 -19.14 -26.54
CA THR A 804 -7.25 -18.92 -27.58
C THR A 804 -7.11 -19.96 -28.70
N GLU A 805 -5.88 -20.25 -29.14
CA GLU A 805 -5.59 -21.29 -30.13
C GLU A 805 -6.00 -22.69 -29.64
N ILE A 806 -5.68 -23.01 -28.37
CA ILE A 806 -6.06 -24.28 -27.76
C ILE A 806 -7.59 -24.44 -27.74
N VAL A 807 -8.32 -23.39 -27.32
CA VAL A 807 -9.79 -23.42 -27.27
C VAL A 807 -10.39 -23.53 -28.68
N PHE A 808 -9.82 -22.79 -29.64
CA PHE A 808 -10.24 -22.93 -31.05
C PHE A 808 -10.12 -24.37 -31.56
N LEU A 809 -8.98 -25.01 -31.31
CA LEU A 809 -8.76 -26.40 -31.69
C LEU A 809 -9.69 -27.36 -30.92
N ALA A 810 -9.95 -27.08 -29.63
CA ALA A 810 -10.89 -27.87 -28.83
C ALA A 810 -12.32 -27.80 -29.36
N VAL A 811 -12.78 -26.63 -29.80
CA VAL A 811 -14.14 -26.47 -30.41
C VAL A 811 -14.24 -27.30 -31.72
N ILE A 812 -13.22 -27.19 -32.57
CA ILE A 812 -13.20 -28.02 -33.81
C ILE A 812 -13.19 -29.51 -33.47
N PHE A 813 -12.36 -29.93 -32.50
CA PHE A 813 -12.30 -31.33 -32.07
C PHE A 813 -13.66 -31.82 -31.53
N ILE A 814 -14.36 -31.00 -30.73
CA ILE A 814 -15.66 -31.35 -30.17
C ILE A 814 -16.65 -31.69 -31.31
N PHE A 815 -16.76 -30.90 -32.37
CA PHE A 815 -17.74 -31.09 -33.45
C PHE A 815 -17.48 -32.33 -34.32
N TYR A 816 -16.22 -32.76 -34.42
CA TYR A 816 -15.84 -33.89 -35.26
C TYR A 816 -15.45 -35.14 -34.43
N SER A 817 -15.80 -35.19 -33.15
CA SER A 817 -15.53 -36.31 -32.26
C SER A 817 -16.82 -36.82 -31.59
N PRO A 818 -16.82 -38.02 -31.00
CA PRO A 818 -17.96 -38.54 -30.22
C PRO A 818 -18.37 -37.66 -29.04
N VAL A 819 -17.49 -36.76 -28.60
CA VAL A 819 -17.80 -35.78 -27.55
C VAL A 819 -18.93 -34.85 -28.02
N GLY A 820 -18.94 -34.44 -29.29
CA GLY A 820 -20.00 -33.59 -29.84
C GLY A 820 -21.39 -34.27 -29.82
N GLU A 821 -21.47 -35.56 -30.02
CA GLU A 821 -22.72 -36.29 -29.93
C GLU A 821 -23.27 -36.27 -28.50
N ALA A 822 -22.43 -36.37 -27.47
CA ALA A 822 -22.83 -36.28 -26.09
C ALA A 822 -23.45 -34.90 -25.73
N PHE A 823 -23.00 -33.82 -26.39
CA PHE A 823 -23.60 -32.49 -26.31
C PHE A 823 -24.70 -32.23 -27.32
N ARG A 824 -25.16 -33.25 -28.06
CA ARG A 824 -26.16 -33.16 -29.12
C ARG A 824 -25.78 -32.14 -30.24
N PHE A 825 -24.48 -32.02 -30.54
CA PHE A 825 -24.00 -31.30 -31.71
C PHE A 825 -23.95 -32.20 -32.96
N THR A 826 -24.02 -31.57 -34.11
CA THR A 826 -23.85 -32.21 -35.42
C THR A 826 -22.73 -31.53 -36.19
N ALA A 827 -21.87 -32.29 -36.85
CA ALA A 827 -20.74 -31.72 -37.61
C ALA A 827 -21.24 -30.67 -38.62
N PRO A 828 -20.78 -29.43 -38.53
CA PRO A 828 -21.28 -28.35 -39.37
C PRO A 828 -20.75 -28.50 -40.80
N PRO A 829 -21.60 -28.39 -41.84
CA PRO A 829 -21.17 -28.40 -43.23
C PRO A 829 -20.33 -27.16 -43.57
N ALA A 830 -19.48 -27.25 -44.60
CA ALA A 830 -18.51 -26.21 -44.96
C ALA A 830 -19.14 -24.85 -45.26
N TYR A 831 -20.33 -24.81 -45.87
CA TYR A 831 -21.05 -23.59 -46.17
C TYR A 831 -21.46 -22.82 -44.86
N LEU A 832 -21.82 -23.57 -43.83
CA LEU A 832 -22.18 -23.01 -42.53
C LEU A 832 -20.94 -22.40 -41.85
N LEU A 833 -19.79 -23.07 -41.88
CA LEU A 833 -18.52 -22.55 -41.39
C LEU A 833 -18.13 -21.26 -42.14
N ALA A 834 -18.30 -21.20 -43.45
CA ALA A 834 -17.97 -20.02 -44.26
C ALA A 834 -18.85 -18.80 -43.89
N ILE A 835 -20.14 -19.01 -43.63
CA ILE A 835 -21.07 -17.95 -43.25
C ILE A 835 -20.77 -17.44 -41.83
N VAL A 836 -20.55 -18.34 -40.86
CA VAL A 836 -20.14 -17.96 -39.50
C VAL A 836 -18.84 -17.16 -39.57
N ALA A 837 -17.83 -17.59 -40.33
CA ALA A 837 -16.60 -16.88 -40.53
C ALA A 837 -16.79 -15.47 -41.10
N MET A 838 -17.68 -15.33 -42.11
CA MET A 838 -17.99 -14.02 -42.72
C MET A 838 -18.67 -13.08 -41.70
N ILE A 839 -19.60 -13.58 -40.90
CA ILE A 839 -20.29 -12.80 -39.87
C ILE A 839 -19.27 -12.38 -38.78
N LEU A 840 -18.41 -13.27 -38.31
CA LEU A 840 -17.37 -12.97 -37.32
C LEU A 840 -16.38 -11.89 -37.81
N VAL A 841 -15.94 -11.96 -39.07
CA VAL A 841 -15.07 -10.94 -39.66
C VAL A 841 -15.80 -9.60 -39.69
N SER A 842 -17.06 -9.59 -40.11
CA SER A 842 -17.87 -8.35 -40.16
C SER A 842 -18.09 -7.76 -38.77
N TYR A 843 -18.34 -8.60 -37.77
CA TYR A 843 -18.45 -8.22 -36.35
C TYR A 843 -17.16 -7.60 -35.82
N PHE A 844 -16.03 -8.25 -36.06
CA PHE A 844 -14.72 -7.75 -35.62
C PHE A 844 -14.39 -6.41 -36.26
N ILE A 845 -14.64 -6.21 -37.57
CA ILE A 845 -14.44 -4.95 -38.26
C ILE A 845 -15.32 -3.86 -37.66
N LEU A 846 -16.60 -4.12 -37.41
CA LEU A 846 -17.50 -3.15 -36.80
C LEU A 846 -17.01 -2.74 -35.41
N LEU A 847 -16.64 -3.73 -34.57
CA LEU A 847 -16.09 -3.45 -33.25
C LEU A 847 -14.85 -2.53 -33.29
N GLU A 848 -13.91 -2.79 -34.22
CA GLU A 848 -12.72 -1.95 -34.37
C GLU A 848 -13.07 -0.51 -34.79
N LEU A 849 -14.12 -0.34 -35.59
CA LEU A 849 -14.59 0.99 -36.00
C LEU A 849 -15.28 1.76 -34.85
N VAL A 850 -16.16 1.09 -34.09
CA VAL A 850 -17.00 1.74 -33.08
C VAL A 850 -16.29 1.91 -31.72
N LYS A 851 -15.32 1.05 -31.39
CA LYS A 851 -14.60 1.16 -30.11
C LYS A 851 -13.83 2.46 -29.95
N LYS A 852 -13.26 2.98 -31.04
CA LYS A 852 -12.43 4.21 -31.00
C LYS A 852 -13.23 5.45 -30.58
N PRO A 853 -14.39 5.78 -31.17
CA PRO A 853 -15.25 6.85 -30.69
C PRO A 853 -15.78 6.59 -29.28
N PHE A 854 -16.12 5.34 -28.95
CA PHE A 854 -16.57 4.99 -27.61
C PHE A 854 -15.51 5.29 -26.55
N PHE A 855 -14.29 4.77 -26.70
CA PHE A 855 -13.21 5.03 -25.73
C PHE A 855 -12.71 6.47 -25.71
N ARG A 856 -12.84 7.22 -26.81
CA ARG A 856 -12.58 8.66 -26.81
C ARG A 856 -13.59 9.41 -25.95
N ARG A 857 -14.88 9.09 -26.08
CA ARG A 857 -15.96 9.72 -25.31
C ARG A 857 -15.86 9.43 -23.80
N HIS A 858 -15.44 8.23 -23.43
CA HIS A 858 -15.43 7.77 -22.05
C HIS A 858 -14.04 7.76 -21.41
N ARG A 859 -13.00 8.28 -22.07
CA ARG A 859 -11.60 8.28 -21.58
C ARG A 859 -11.24 6.94 -20.93
N PHE A 860 -10.87 5.96 -21.72
CA PHE A 860 -10.58 4.57 -21.34
C PHE A 860 -9.92 4.46 -19.95
N GLY A 861 -10.62 3.90 -18.99
CA GLY A 861 -10.11 3.66 -17.63
C GLY A 861 -10.46 4.69 -16.57
N GLY A 862 -11.37 5.65 -16.82
CA GLY A 862 -11.89 6.57 -15.78
C GLY A 862 -11.61 8.05 -16.00
N LEU A 863 -12.27 8.88 -15.19
CA LEU A 863 -12.06 10.32 -15.12
C LEU A 863 -10.59 10.62 -14.72
N SER A 864 -9.99 11.66 -15.28
CA SER A 864 -8.67 12.09 -14.79
C SER A 864 -8.77 12.52 -13.33
N PRO A 865 -7.68 12.40 -12.55
CA PRO A 865 -7.68 12.83 -11.16
C PRO A 865 -8.17 14.26 -10.98
N GLU A 866 -7.76 15.17 -11.86
CA GLU A 866 -8.18 16.58 -11.88
C GLU A 866 -9.70 16.74 -12.00
N VAL A 867 -10.31 16.01 -12.95
CA VAL A 867 -11.78 16.01 -13.12
C VAL A 867 -12.47 15.34 -11.93
N LEU A 868 -11.88 14.32 -11.35
CA LEU A 868 -12.47 13.62 -10.20
C LEU A 868 -12.42 14.49 -8.94
N ILE A 869 -11.34 15.24 -8.75
CA ILE A 869 -11.18 16.22 -7.66
C ILE A 869 -12.23 17.32 -7.83
N GLU A 870 -12.36 17.89 -9.06
CA GLU A 870 -13.37 18.91 -9.35
C GLU A 870 -14.80 18.37 -9.12
N VAL A 871 -15.10 17.16 -9.56
CA VAL A 871 -16.40 16.49 -9.31
C VAL A 871 -16.65 16.29 -7.81
N LYS A 872 -15.63 15.91 -7.04
CA LYS A 872 -15.79 15.68 -5.59
C LYS A 872 -15.96 17.01 -4.84
N LYS A 873 -15.22 18.05 -5.24
CA LYS A 873 -15.35 19.42 -4.71
C LYS A 873 -16.76 20.00 -4.98
N LEU A 874 -17.26 19.82 -6.20
CA LEU A 874 -18.62 20.24 -6.56
C LEU A 874 -19.72 19.42 -5.85
N ARG A 875 -19.50 18.11 -5.64
CA ARG A 875 -20.42 17.28 -4.83
C ARG A 875 -20.45 17.70 -3.35
N GLY A 876 -19.27 18.05 -2.80
CA GLY A 876 -19.14 18.62 -1.45
C GLY A 876 -19.92 19.94 -1.33
N ARG A 877 -19.70 20.87 -2.28
CA ARG A 877 -20.41 22.15 -2.36
C ARG A 877 -21.93 21.96 -2.51
N ARG A 878 -22.37 21.05 -3.37
CA ARG A 878 -23.79 20.66 -3.49
C ARG A 878 -24.37 20.15 -2.16
N GLY A 879 -23.66 19.28 -1.45
CA GLY A 879 -24.08 18.76 -0.15
C GLY A 879 -24.19 19.86 0.93
N ALA A 880 -23.28 20.83 0.92
CA ALA A 880 -23.32 21.97 1.81
C ALA A 880 -24.51 22.89 1.52
N ILE A 881 -24.79 23.19 0.25
CA ILE A 881 -25.95 23.99 -0.19
C ILE A 881 -27.26 23.30 0.23
N MET A 882 -27.37 21.98 -0.02
CA MET A 882 -28.56 21.22 0.37
C MET A 882 -28.81 21.23 1.89
N ARG A 883 -27.73 21.14 2.69
CA ARG A 883 -27.88 21.27 4.17
C ARG A 883 -28.33 22.66 4.60
N LYS A 884 -27.80 23.71 3.96
CA LYS A 884 -28.24 25.10 4.22
C LYS A 884 -29.69 25.29 3.86
N LEU A 885 -30.15 24.83 2.69
CA LEU A 885 -31.54 24.88 2.27
C LEU A 885 -32.47 24.15 3.26
N LYS A 886 -32.07 22.93 3.68
CA LYS A 886 -32.83 22.19 4.67
C LYS A 886 -32.90 22.91 6.03
N ARG A 887 -31.83 23.57 6.46
CA ARG A 887 -31.81 24.35 7.70
C ARG A 887 -32.67 25.62 7.61
N LEU A 888 -32.65 26.30 6.45
CA LEU A 888 -33.54 27.45 6.19
C LEU A 888 -35.01 27.04 6.22
N GLN A 889 -35.33 25.88 5.63
CA GLN A 889 -36.69 25.34 5.66
C GLN A 889 -37.14 25.03 7.10
N GLN A 890 -36.30 24.42 7.93
CA GLN A 890 -36.59 24.17 9.34
C GLN A 890 -36.78 25.47 10.15
N LEU A 891 -35.94 26.48 9.89
CA LEU A 891 -36.10 27.81 10.53
C LEU A 891 -37.38 28.49 10.11
N ARG A 892 -37.82 28.35 8.86
CA ARG A 892 -39.11 28.83 8.39
C ARG A 892 -40.27 28.12 9.11
N GLU A 893 -40.27 26.80 9.15
CA GLU A 893 -41.27 25.95 9.80
C GLU A 893 -41.37 26.22 11.33
N SER A 894 -40.23 26.58 11.96
CA SER A 894 -40.20 26.96 13.39
C SER A 894 -40.48 28.42 13.70
N GLY A 895 -40.79 29.25 12.66
CA GLY A 895 -41.01 30.70 12.83
C GLY A 895 -39.76 31.51 13.14
N GLY A 896 -38.57 30.92 12.98
CA GLY A 896 -37.29 31.56 13.27
C GLY A 896 -36.80 32.56 12.20
N ILE A 897 -37.44 32.61 11.02
CA ILE A 897 -37.15 33.58 9.96
C ILE A 897 -38.47 34.02 9.29
N THR A 898 -38.47 35.24 8.74
CA THR A 898 -39.60 35.77 7.97
C THR A 898 -39.66 35.13 6.58
N GLU A 899 -40.85 35.12 5.96
CA GLU A 899 -41.07 34.57 4.64
C GLU A 899 -40.20 35.25 3.56
N ASP A 900 -40.10 36.60 3.61
CA ASP A 900 -39.24 37.37 2.67
C ASP A 900 -37.75 37.04 2.83
N ALA A 901 -37.27 36.87 4.07
CA ALA A 901 -35.89 36.46 4.33
C ALA A 901 -35.62 35.03 3.84
N TYR A 902 -36.61 34.14 4.02
CA TYR A 902 -36.51 32.78 3.47
C TYR A 902 -36.42 32.78 1.95
N LEU A 903 -37.30 33.48 1.25
CA LEU A 903 -37.33 33.57 -0.21
C LEU A 903 -36.04 34.15 -0.77
N THR A 904 -35.52 35.22 -0.16
CA THR A 904 -34.26 35.86 -0.60
C THR A 904 -33.05 34.94 -0.40
N LEU A 905 -32.93 34.25 0.73
CA LEU A 905 -31.82 33.37 1.03
C LEU A 905 -31.89 32.03 0.27
N SER A 906 -33.10 31.49 0.05
CA SER A 906 -33.26 30.22 -0.67
C SER A 906 -33.02 30.40 -2.16
N SER A 907 -33.48 31.51 -2.79
CA SER A 907 -33.28 31.76 -4.23
C SER A 907 -31.79 31.80 -4.63
N GLY A 908 -30.96 32.50 -3.85
CA GLY A 908 -29.51 32.52 -4.10
C GLY A 908 -28.83 31.15 -3.94
N LEU A 909 -29.26 30.32 -2.96
CA LEU A 909 -28.74 28.95 -2.79
C LEU A 909 -29.24 27.99 -3.88
N GLU A 910 -30.44 28.19 -4.40
CA GLU A 910 -31.01 27.42 -5.50
C GLU A 910 -30.28 27.70 -6.83
N GLU A 911 -29.96 28.97 -7.11
CA GLU A 911 -29.13 29.34 -8.26
C GLU A 911 -27.74 28.72 -8.17
N ASP A 912 -27.08 28.81 -7.02
CA ASP A 912 -25.81 28.14 -6.75
C ASP A 912 -25.92 26.62 -6.96
N LEU A 913 -27.01 25.99 -6.55
CA LEU A 913 -27.24 24.55 -6.73
C LEU A 913 -27.41 24.19 -8.20
N ILE A 914 -28.10 25.04 -9.00
CA ILE A 914 -28.25 24.84 -10.44
C ILE A 914 -26.89 24.90 -11.12
N GLN A 915 -26.09 25.94 -10.87
CA GLN A 915 -24.73 26.06 -11.44
C GLN A 915 -23.83 24.87 -11.08
N VAL A 916 -23.83 24.45 -9.83
CA VAL A 916 -23.06 23.28 -9.39
C VAL A 916 -23.54 21.99 -10.09
N ASN A 917 -24.84 21.80 -10.27
CA ASN A 917 -25.40 20.65 -10.97
C ASN A 917 -25.09 20.67 -12.49
N GLU A 918 -25.13 21.83 -13.14
CA GLU A 918 -24.75 21.98 -14.56
C GLU A 918 -23.28 21.67 -14.75
N ARG A 919 -22.40 22.23 -13.92
CA ARG A 919 -20.96 21.95 -13.99
C ARG A 919 -20.64 20.47 -13.71
N LEU A 920 -21.33 19.83 -12.77
CA LEU A 920 -21.24 18.39 -12.52
C LEU A 920 -21.69 17.59 -13.76
N LYS A 921 -22.76 18.01 -14.45
CA LYS A 921 -23.20 17.35 -15.69
C LYS A 921 -22.18 17.46 -16.80
N GLU A 922 -21.56 18.63 -16.99
CA GLU A 922 -20.51 18.85 -17.98
C GLU A 922 -19.30 17.95 -17.72
N LEU A 923 -18.76 17.97 -16.50
CA LEU A 923 -17.59 17.17 -16.10
C LEU A 923 -17.82 15.67 -16.18
N LEU A 924 -19.06 15.22 -15.93
CA LEU A 924 -19.45 13.82 -16.01
C LEU A 924 -19.84 13.39 -17.43
N LYS A 925 -20.18 14.33 -18.34
CA LYS A 925 -20.42 14.05 -19.76
C LYS A 925 -19.14 14.02 -20.61
N GLY A 926 -18.10 14.72 -20.23
CA GLY A 926 -16.77 14.74 -20.87
C GLY A 926 -15.86 13.64 -20.37
#